data_5aea3da4b54739c263f47c1d5a913126
#
_entry.id   5aea3da4b54739c263f47c1d5a913126
#
_cell.length_a   1.000
_cell.length_b   1.000
_cell.length_c   1.000
_cell.angle_alpha   90.00
_cell.angle_beta   90.00
_cell.angle_gamma   90.00
#
_symmetry.space_group_name_H-M   'P 1'
#
loop_
_entity.id
_entity.type
_entity.pdbx_description
1 polymer ?
#
loop_
_entity_poly.entity_id
_entity_poly.type
_entity_poly.pdbx_seq_one_letter_code
_entity_poly.pdbx_strand_id
1 'polypeptide(L)'
;ELVGADKAWSETAIAMTKNADNTFTHTFSELAEGVIYRMKITNGTWDKNWGFNAVANAPVGVMGDSDGNVVFKLAAKGNVDVTFNGTNITLKGDFTDEKPINANSVPSECEDVMLQAFYYDSYRDGAPGDVLINGKQLGNTKWDVLLSQSGEIGTYFDLVWLPPSGKSEGGTGYHQTVYSNQNSDWGKQKDLLEFINRMHAANTKVVADIVINHAGGKSWCEFFPQNFGEYGTFEPDASWIAQSDEVNFNAEAGDCKGQATGPEDGGYNGQDNYPSARDWAHAKPEVQEMMKAYLKWMKNVIGFDGWRYDYAQGFKGKYIDMYNSASENYFSVVEFWNGDMNNIKSYLNDVNWNTLAFDFSTKYSAIQGIADGQYERCKGSGLLGAGLSKYAVTFVDSHDTYFGCKGGRDNNDEIGGCGNSMEDYNKDRVLGANAFILSMPGVPCVFYPHWAKYKDAIGKMVLARKAAGVHSESQVSDEAGSGYYKSTITGKHGSIRLLLGPNSGYNTTPAGYTLAYKGGNFAMYYTTTVAEVPVLSITPSAIYKTDTFTVEMNAVALSGTPTIYYTIDGSDPTTSETKRTYAGALTIQGTVTVKAYAELNGIASAVQEATYTYQEPQRTPLTVKFLPPAEWETVYLYAWEGASLGAWPGMEWKTKDNDGWLYQVFPGDVQEVSIIFNNGVDQQSNDIILDQDACYEWDGTQEKLSENCSLSNIPFQLIVNPEGKVFKTDTLSITMSTIGGGDDATIYYTLDGSNPKEAARPLIYTQAITINATTTLNAYAESNGQETEVQTHTYTYETPQATPLTIAFQKPADWTKVHLYAWNDGGATLYNGQWPGAELTQKNAEGLYYFTFDASVKEVNFIFNNGSGTQSADLWTDEDVCYGWENKKAVIIDCHGTT
;
A
#
# COMPACT_ATOMS: atom_id res chain seq x y z
N GLU A 1 35.97 22.54 -27.54
CA GLU A 1 35.25 21.28 -27.84
C GLU A 1 34.03 21.15 -26.94
N LEU A 2 33.07 20.41 -27.38
CA LEU A 2 31.79 20.19 -26.69
C LEU A 2 31.66 18.69 -26.43
N VAL A 3 31.29 18.35 -25.21
CA VAL A 3 31.12 16.95 -24.74
C VAL A 3 29.73 16.70 -24.19
N GLY A 4 29.29 15.47 -24.26
CA GLY A 4 27.98 15.08 -23.85
C GLY A 4 26.92 15.18 -24.94
N ALA A 5 25.70 15.56 -24.61
CA ALA A 5 24.52 15.54 -25.45
C ALA A 5 24.21 14.12 -25.99
N ASP A 6 24.31 13.90 -27.27
CA ASP A 6 24.11 12.62 -27.92
C ASP A 6 25.41 11.79 -28.10
N LYS A 7 26.50 12.20 -27.50
CA LYS A 7 27.83 11.55 -27.59
C LYS A 7 28.31 11.06 -26.24
N ALA A 8 29.27 10.14 -26.29
CA ALA A 8 29.98 9.70 -25.09
C ALA A 8 30.75 10.87 -24.45
N TRP A 9 30.81 10.89 -23.11
CA TRP A 9 31.63 11.86 -22.37
C TRP A 9 33.11 11.65 -22.70
N SER A 10 33.59 12.42 -23.64
CA SER A 10 35.01 12.42 -24.09
C SER A 10 35.44 13.84 -24.31
N GLU A 11 36.69 14.14 -23.96
CA GLU A 11 37.28 15.44 -24.12
C GLU A 11 37.30 15.96 -25.56
N THR A 12 37.24 15.04 -26.51
CA THR A 12 37.32 15.31 -27.94
C THR A 12 36.07 14.87 -28.73
N ALA A 13 34.92 14.72 -28.02
CA ALA A 13 33.73 14.19 -28.65
C ALA A 13 33.24 15.00 -29.84
N ILE A 14 33.24 16.34 -29.74
CA ILE A 14 32.73 17.25 -30.78
C ILE A 14 33.62 18.49 -30.87
N ALA A 15 34.23 18.71 -32.03
CA ALA A 15 34.95 19.98 -32.28
C ALA A 15 33.97 21.07 -32.71
N MET A 16 34.04 22.22 -32.01
CA MET A 16 33.25 23.40 -32.38
C MET A 16 33.92 24.18 -33.50
N THR A 17 33.11 24.76 -34.37
CA THR A 17 33.58 25.60 -35.46
C THR A 17 33.99 26.98 -34.94
N LYS A 18 35.25 27.42 -35.20
CA LYS A 18 35.71 28.74 -34.85
C LYS A 18 35.29 29.74 -35.94
N ASN A 19 34.62 30.80 -35.55
CA ASN A 19 34.16 31.88 -36.42
C ASN A 19 35.19 33.01 -36.54
N ALA A 20 35.03 33.89 -37.52
CA ALA A 20 35.90 35.04 -37.78
C ALA A 20 35.94 36.06 -36.64
N ASP A 21 34.89 36.11 -35.81
CA ASP A 21 34.74 36.98 -34.62
C ASP A 21 35.31 36.36 -33.34
N ASN A 22 36.02 35.23 -33.47
CA ASN A 22 36.57 34.42 -32.38
C ASN A 22 35.50 33.73 -31.49
N THR A 23 34.25 33.65 -31.87
CA THR A 23 33.30 32.77 -31.25
C THR A 23 33.47 31.35 -31.77
N PHE A 24 32.93 30.37 -31.02
CA PHE A 24 32.88 28.95 -31.38
C PHE A 24 31.43 28.52 -31.44
N THR A 25 31.02 27.85 -32.50
CA THR A 25 29.65 27.38 -32.66
C THR A 25 29.56 25.91 -32.99
N HIS A 26 28.47 25.31 -32.55
CA HIS A 26 28.02 23.95 -32.90
C HIS A 26 26.50 23.87 -32.89
N THR A 27 25.93 23.14 -33.84
CA THR A 27 24.49 22.83 -33.86
C THR A 27 24.29 21.36 -33.66
N PHE A 28 23.64 20.98 -32.58
CA PHE A 28 23.10 19.63 -32.46
C PHE A 28 21.84 19.54 -33.33
N SER A 29 21.83 18.60 -34.26
CA SER A 29 20.71 18.44 -35.19
C SER A 29 19.85 17.24 -34.81
N GLU A 30 18.52 17.37 -35.01
CA GLU A 30 17.57 16.28 -34.88
C GLU A 30 17.53 15.64 -33.48
N LEU A 31 17.83 16.39 -32.42
CA LEU A 31 17.68 15.90 -31.05
C LEU A 31 16.23 15.54 -30.76
N ALA A 32 16.00 14.43 -30.07
CA ALA A 32 14.68 13.90 -29.80
C ALA A 32 13.92 14.75 -28.76
N GLU A 33 12.61 14.82 -28.93
CA GLU A 33 11.68 15.38 -27.94
C GLU A 33 11.75 14.64 -26.63
N GLY A 34 11.67 15.35 -25.51
CA GLY A 34 11.55 14.78 -24.17
C GLY A 34 12.81 14.10 -23.63
N VAL A 35 13.88 13.97 -24.41
CA VAL A 35 15.15 13.39 -23.94
C VAL A 35 15.96 14.44 -23.20
N ILE A 36 16.55 14.03 -22.07
CA ILE A 36 17.43 14.89 -21.28
C ILE A 36 18.84 14.84 -21.88
N TYR A 37 19.33 16.01 -22.29
CA TYR A 37 20.68 16.18 -22.81
C TYR A 37 21.55 16.93 -21.81
N ARG A 38 22.81 16.50 -21.68
CA ARG A 38 23.81 17.14 -20.84
C ARG A 38 25.03 17.52 -21.68
N MET A 39 25.63 18.66 -21.43
CA MET A 39 26.83 19.08 -22.12
C MET A 39 27.75 19.97 -21.28
N LYS A 40 29.04 19.97 -21.63
CA LYS A 40 30.03 20.96 -21.23
C LYS A 40 30.87 21.37 -22.43
N ILE A 41 31.55 22.49 -22.33
CA ILE A 41 32.59 22.91 -23.27
C ILE A 41 33.92 22.70 -22.59
N THR A 42 34.92 22.15 -23.30
CA THR A 42 36.29 21.97 -22.83
C THR A 42 37.28 22.62 -23.77
N ASN A 43 38.51 22.81 -23.32
CA ASN A 43 39.62 23.23 -24.15
C ASN A 43 40.35 22.06 -24.85
N GLY A 44 39.78 20.88 -24.92
CA GLY A 44 40.40 19.65 -25.36
C GLY A 44 40.94 18.77 -24.24
N THR A 45 40.82 19.24 -22.99
CA THR A 45 41.13 18.53 -21.75
C THR A 45 40.13 18.89 -20.67
N TRP A 46 40.03 18.09 -19.61
CA TRP A 46 39.17 18.40 -18.47
C TRP A 46 39.76 19.46 -17.52
N ASP A 47 41.01 19.88 -17.70
CA ASP A 47 41.68 20.90 -16.88
C ASP A 47 40.95 22.23 -16.92
N LYS A 48 40.30 22.51 -18.04
CA LYS A 48 39.52 23.73 -18.21
C LYS A 48 38.23 23.44 -18.95
N ASN A 49 37.12 23.58 -18.21
CA ASN A 49 35.80 23.35 -18.75
C ASN A 49 34.81 24.48 -18.36
N TRP A 50 33.76 24.62 -19.15
CA TRP A 50 32.67 25.56 -18.96
C TRP A 50 31.35 24.82 -19.01
N GLY A 51 30.59 24.89 -17.95
CA GLY A 51 29.27 24.31 -17.82
C GLY A 51 28.20 25.38 -17.59
N PHE A 52 27.18 25.05 -16.78
CA PHE A 52 26.02 25.93 -16.60
C PHE A 52 26.36 27.32 -16.04
N ASN A 53 27.32 27.41 -15.15
CA ASN A 53 27.78 28.73 -14.61
C ASN A 53 28.32 29.68 -15.68
N ALA A 54 28.66 29.17 -16.85
CA ALA A 54 29.07 29.97 -18.01
C ALA A 54 27.89 30.31 -18.94
N VAL A 55 26.69 29.80 -18.72
CA VAL A 55 25.53 30.08 -19.56
C VAL A 55 25.02 31.50 -19.29
N ALA A 56 25.12 32.35 -20.32
CA ALA A 56 24.61 33.72 -20.25
C ALA A 56 23.11 33.74 -20.61
N ASN A 57 22.28 34.32 -19.74
CA ASN A 57 20.82 34.43 -19.95
C ASN A 57 20.20 33.06 -20.29
N ALA A 58 20.34 32.09 -19.38
CA ALA A 58 19.85 30.74 -19.61
C ALA A 58 18.38 30.78 -20.08
N PRO A 59 18.06 30.14 -21.23
CA PRO A 59 16.67 30.00 -21.65
C PRO A 59 15.84 29.26 -20.59
N VAL A 60 14.53 29.50 -20.56
CA VAL A 60 13.62 28.67 -19.76
C VAL A 60 13.78 27.20 -20.18
N GLY A 61 13.83 26.28 -19.25
CA GLY A 61 14.07 24.88 -19.51
C GLY A 61 15.56 24.49 -19.63
N VAL A 62 16.50 25.40 -19.53
CA VAL A 62 17.94 25.13 -19.46
C VAL A 62 18.43 25.36 -18.04
N MET A 63 19.09 24.34 -17.43
CA MET A 63 19.55 24.41 -16.04
C MET A 63 20.93 23.76 -15.86
N GLY A 64 21.46 23.82 -14.65
CA GLY A 64 22.67 23.11 -14.25
C GLY A 64 22.35 21.89 -13.42
N ASP A 65 23.14 20.81 -13.57
CA ASP A 65 23.13 19.69 -12.62
C ASP A 65 24.18 19.87 -11.51
N SER A 66 24.30 18.88 -10.61
CA SER A 66 25.25 18.89 -9.49
C SER A 66 26.71 18.98 -9.94
N ASP A 67 27.02 18.48 -11.13
CA ASP A 67 28.36 18.53 -11.73
C ASP A 67 28.62 19.83 -12.51
N GLY A 68 27.63 20.74 -12.52
CA GLY A 68 27.67 21.98 -13.25
C GLY A 68 27.58 21.81 -14.77
N ASN A 69 27.04 20.68 -15.26
CA ASN A 69 26.76 20.52 -16.68
C ASN A 69 25.61 21.45 -17.11
N VAL A 70 25.57 21.82 -18.37
CA VAL A 70 24.40 22.41 -18.99
C VAL A 70 23.43 21.31 -19.33
N VAL A 71 22.19 21.39 -18.84
CA VAL A 71 21.17 20.37 -19.02
C VAL A 71 19.94 20.98 -19.66
N PHE A 72 19.37 20.29 -20.63
CA PHE A 72 18.17 20.75 -21.33
C PHE A 72 17.37 19.55 -21.89
N LYS A 73 16.12 19.84 -22.22
CA LYS A 73 15.14 18.93 -22.81
C LYS A 73 14.36 19.72 -23.86
N LEU A 74 14.03 19.15 -25.00
CA LEU A 74 13.29 19.82 -26.05
C LEU A 74 11.78 19.58 -25.93
N ALA A 75 11.00 20.60 -26.22
CA ALA A 75 9.54 20.54 -26.33
C ALA A 75 9.05 19.82 -27.59
N ALA A 76 9.87 19.78 -28.62
CA ALA A 76 9.65 19.01 -29.85
C ALA A 76 11.01 18.59 -30.42
N LYS A 77 11.02 17.52 -31.25
CA LYS A 77 12.22 17.12 -31.99
C LYS A 77 12.79 18.31 -32.78
N GLY A 78 14.08 18.63 -32.60
CA GLY A 78 14.65 19.84 -33.19
C GLY A 78 16.15 19.99 -33.04
N ASN A 79 16.62 21.22 -33.32
CA ASN A 79 18.02 21.56 -33.26
C ASN A 79 18.33 22.44 -32.03
N VAL A 80 19.56 22.33 -31.53
CA VAL A 80 20.10 23.22 -30.49
C VAL A 80 21.39 23.83 -30.98
N ASP A 81 21.36 25.16 -31.13
CA ASP A 81 22.57 25.96 -31.48
C ASP A 81 23.31 26.35 -30.20
N VAL A 82 24.58 26.05 -30.13
CA VAL A 82 25.47 26.37 -29.01
C VAL A 82 26.52 27.37 -29.54
N THR A 83 26.64 28.53 -28.88
CA THR A 83 27.69 29.51 -29.16
C THR A 83 28.52 29.74 -27.89
N PHE A 84 29.83 29.78 -28.03
CA PHE A 84 30.78 30.05 -26.97
C PHE A 84 31.74 31.18 -27.38
N ASN A 85 31.88 32.20 -26.56
CA ASN A 85 32.73 33.38 -26.84
C ASN A 85 34.05 33.38 -26.07
N GLY A 86 34.46 32.22 -25.51
CA GLY A 86 35.65 32.07 -24.68
C GLY A 86 35.39 32.24 -23.18
N THR A 87 34.21 32.75 -22.79
CA THR A 87 33.79 32.92 -21.40
C THR A 87 32.36 32.44 -21.18
N ASN A 88 31.44 32.85 -22.06
CA ASN A 88 30.03 32.61 -21.92
C ASN A 88 29.51 31.63 -22.98
N ILE A 89 28.56 30.79 -22.57
CA ILE A 89 27.79 29.88 -23.43
C ILE A 89 26.43 30.53 -23.69
N THR A 90 25.99 30.52 -24.93
CA THR A 90 24.62 30.89 -25.31
C THR A 90 23.97 29.69 -26.02
N LEU A 91 22.75 29.34 -25.65
CA LEU A 91 21.96 28.27 -26.27
C LEU A 91 20.71 28.85 -26.94
N LYS A 92 20.37 28.26 -28.08
CA LYS A 92 19.13 28.55 -28.80
C LYS A 92 18.51 27.23 -29.25
N GLY A 93 17.26 26.98 -28.85
CA GLY A 93 16.49 25.79 -29.17
C GLY A 93 15.06 25.93 -28.65
N ASP A 94 14.21 24.98 -29.00
CA ASP A 94 12.84 24.92 -28.49
C ASP A 94 12.83 24.04 -27.22
N PHE A 95 13.22 24.67 -26.09
CA PHE A 95 13.32 23.99 -24.80
C PHE A 95 11.96 23.90 -24.15
N THR A 96 11.68 22.75 -23.51
CA THR A 96 10.47 22.62 -22.68
C THR A 96 10.58 23.42 -21.40
N ASP A 97 9.45 24.00 -20.97
CA ASP A 97 9.33 24.66 -19.66
C ASP A 97 9.46 23.67 -18.48
N GLU A 98 9.29 22.38 -18.73
CA GLU A 98 9.55 21.34 -17.74
C GLU A 98 11.04 21.35 -17.39
N LYS A 99 11.35 21.27 -16.10
CA LYS A 99 12.73 21.15 -15.64
C LYS A 99 13.35 19.89 -16.26
N PRO A 100 14.40 20.02 -17.09
CA PRO A 100 14.96 18.89 -17.83
C PRO A 100 15.65 17.87 -16.93
N ILE A 101 16.05 18.23 -15.73
CA ILE A 101 16.51 17.29 -14.73
C ILE A 101 15.37 17.09 -13.75
N ASN A 102 15.01 15.85 -13.54
CA ASN A 102 14.26 15.51 -12.37
C ASN A 102 15.22 15.60 -11.16
N ALA A 103 15.36 16.80 -10.61
CA ALA A 103 16.07 16.99 -9.35
C ALA A 103 15.36 16.34 -8.15
N ASN A 104 14.28 15.56 -8.40
CA ASN A 104 13.37 15.08 -7.39
C ASN A 104 13.81 13.76 -6.77
N SER A 105 14.65 12.94 -7.43
CA SER A 105 15.15 11.68 -6.87
C SER A 105 16.07 11.86 -5.65
N VAL A 106 16.58 13.07 -5.46
CA VAL A 106 17.37 13.51 -4.29
C VAL A 106 16.77 14.83 -3.77
N PRO A 107 15.77 14.78 -2.90
CA PRO A 107 15.11 15.98 -2.39
C PRO A 107 16.10 16.90 -1.65
N SER A 108 16.07 18.20 -1.95
CA SER A 108 16.87 19.19 -1.26
C SER A 108 16.32 19.47 0.12
N GLU A 109 17.20 19.64 1.12
CA GLU A 109 16.81 19.88 2.52
C GLU A 109 15.70 18.92 2.99
N CYS A 110 15.84 17.64 2.64
CA CYS A 110 14.84 16.61 2.92
C CYS A 110 14.70 16.42 4.44
N GLU A 111 13.49 16.64 4.96
CA GLU A 111 13.15 16.43 6.37
C GLU A 111 12.57 15.03 6.61
N ASP A 112 12.33 14.26 5.55
CA ASP A 112 11.63 12.98 5.59
C ASP A 112 12.32 11.97 6.52
N VAL A 113 11.51 11.25 7.27
CA VAL A 113 11.89 10.09 8.07
C VAL A 113 11.27 8.86 7.46
N MET A 114 12.08 7.87 7.12
CA MET A 114 11.64 6.64 6.47
C MET A 114 11.40 5.52 7.48
N LEU A 115 10.37 4.72 7.25
CA LEU A 115 10.16 3.41 7.88
C LEU A 115 10.44 2.32 6.86
N GLN A 116 11.37 1.41 7.13
CA GLN A 116 11.39 0.11 6.47
C GLN A 116 10.28 -0.74 7.09
N ALA A 117 9.16 -0.92 6.39
CA ALA A 117 7.92 -1.47 6.95
C ALA A 117 7.84 -3.00 6.92
N PHE A 118 8.97 -3.68 6.86
CA PHE A 118 9.04 -5.13 6.80
C PHE A 118 10.36 -5.66 7.40
N TYR A 119 10.41 -6.98 7.65
CA TYR A 119 11.62 -7.73 7.95
C TYR A 119 11.63 -9.04 7.14
N TYR A 120 12.76 -9.71 7.04
CA TYR A 120 13.07 -10.70 5.99
C TYR A 120 11.97 -11.74 5.71
N ASP A 121 11.38 -12.34 6.73
CA ASP A 121 10.39 -13.41 6.61
C ASP A 121 8.97 -13.01 7.07
N SER A 122 8.71 -11.70 7.15
CA SER A 122 7.42 -11.16 7.61
C SER A 122 6.28 -11.27 6.57
N TYR A 123 6.53 -11.93 5.43
CA TYR A 123 5.49 -12.31 4.46
C TYR A 123 4.67 -13.53 4.89
N ARG A 124 5.11 -14.29 5.90
CA ARG A 124 4.50 -15.54 6.32
C ARG A 124 3.35 -15.31 7.28
N ASP A 125 2.24 -16.06 7.07
CA ASP A 125 1.18 -16.15 8.06
C ASP A 125 1.71 -16.89 9.30
N GLY A 126 1.40 -16.33 10.49
CA GLY A 126 2.03 -16.83 11.72
C GLY A 126 3.54 -16.61 11.72
N ALA A 127 3.97 -15.45 11.23
CA ALA A 127 5.36 -15.08 11.06
C ALA A 127 6.23 -15.53 12.21
N PRO A 128 7.45 -15.96 11.93
CA PRO A 128 8.22 -16.83 12.77
C PRO A 128 8.40 -16.28 14.17
N GLY A 129 8.26 -17.19 15.09
CA GLY A 129 8.15 -17.00 16.49
C GLY A 129 9.37 -16.48 17.22
N ASP A 130 10.30 -15.85 16.53
CA ASP A 130 11.57 -15.50 17.14
C ASP A 130 11.66 -14.06 17.61
N VAL A 131 10.72 -13.21 17.18
CA VAL A 131 10.68 -11.82 17.63
C VAL A 131 9.50 -11.63 18.58
N LEU A 132 9.79 -11.55 19.86
CA LEU A 132 8.78 -11.33 20.88
C LEU A 132 8.76 -9.86 21.29
N ILE A 133 7.57 -9.24 21.20
CA ILE A 133 7.30 -7.95 21.85
C ILE A 133 6.40 -8.21 23.04
N ASN A 134 6.87 -7.96 24.23
CA ASN A 134 6.11 -8.22 25.46
C ASN A 134 5.53 -9.63 25.54
N GLY A 135 6.31 -10.64 25.15
CA GLY A 135 5.88 -12.04 25.10
C GLY A 135 4.98 -12.41 23.95
N LYS A 136 4.76 -11.53 22.97
CA LYS A 136 3.99 -11.79 21.73
C LYS A 136 4.91 -11.77 20.52
N GLN A 137 4.63 -12.63 19.56
CA GLN A 137 5.30 -12.59 18.25
C GLN A 137 5.08 -11.24 17.58
N LEU A 138 6.09 -10.77 16.84
CA LEU A 138 6.00 -9.51 16.07
C LEU A 138 4.89 -9.55 15.02
N GLY A 139 4.59 -10.72 14.48
CA GLY A 139 3.60 -10.91 13.43
C GLY A 139 4.15 -10.63 12.02
N ASN A 140 3.32 -10.84 11.02
CA ASN A 140 3.66 -10.52 9.64
C ASN A 140 3.47 -9.02 9.34
N THR A 141 3.98 -8.57 8.19
CA THR A 141 3.80 -7.23 7.64
C THR A 141 3.22 -7.27 6.23
N LYS A 142 2.29 -8.22 6.00
CA LYS A 142 1.54 -8.29 4.74
C LYS A 142 0.72 -7.02 4.52
N TRP A 143 0.27 -6.83 3.29
CA TRP A 143 -0.42 -5.58 2.91
C TRP A 143 -1.64 -5.28 3.77
N ASP A 144 -2.46 -6.27 4.12
CA ASP A 144 -3.63 -6.13 4.99
C ASP A 144 -3.25 -5.74 6.43
N VAL A 145 -2.14 -6.28 6.96
CA VAL A 145 -1.62 -5.94 8.28
C VAL A 145 -1.08 -4.50 8.29
N LEU A 146 -0.27 -4.12 7.29
CA LEU A 146 0.21 -2.75 7.16
C LEU A 146 -0.95 -1.77 6.95
N LEU A 147 -1.97 -2.18 6.19
CA LEU A 147 -3.18 -1.41 6.00
C LEU A 147 -3.88 -1.10 7.33
N SER A 148 -3.96 -2.07 8.24
CA SER A 148 -4.51 -1.87 9.58
C SER A 148 -3.69 -0.91 10.45
N GLN A 149 -2.40 -0.72 10.14
CA GLN A 149 -1.46 0.16 10.86
C GLN A 149 -1.26 1.51 10.16
N SER A 150 -1.90 1.73 9.01
CA SER A 150 -1.66 2.87 8.13
C SER A 150 -1.82 4.23 8.84
N GLY A 151 -2.82 4.40 9.70
CA GLY A 151 -3.04 5.62 10.46
C GLY A 151 -1.88 5.95 11.41
N GLU A 152 -1.37 4.94 12.12
CA GLU A 152 -0.20 5.12 13.01
C GLU A 152 1.07 5.40 12.20
N ILE A 153 1.32 4.63 11.14
CA ILE A 153 2.52 4.81 10.30
C ILE A 153 2.54 6.22 9.70
N GLY A 154 1.45 6.65 9.07
CA GLY A 154 1.34 7.97 8.45
C GLY A 154 1.44 9.14 9.41
N THR A 155 1.23 8.91 10.72
CA THR A 155 1.41 9.96 11.75
C THR A 155 2.89 10.27 12.00
N TYR A 156 3.77 9.30 11.92
CA TYR A 156 5.18 9.45 12.28
C TYR A 156 6.12 9.57 11.10
N PHE A 157 5.86 8.82 10.01
CA PHE A 157 6.79 8.65 8.92
C PHE A 157 6.35 9.39 7.65
N ASP A 158 7.32 9.94 6.94
CA ASP A 158 7.12 10.69 5.69
C ASP A 158 7.38 9.80 4.48
N LEU A 159 8.20 8.75 4.66
CA LEU A 159 8.49 7.71 3.67
C LEU A 159 8.25 6.34 4.28
N VAL A 160 7.68 5.42 3.49
CA VAL A 160 7.53 4.01 3.86
C VAL A 160 8.13 3.14 2.76
N TRP A 161 9.19 2.40 3.08
CA TRP A 161 9.80 1.45 2.17
C TRP A 161 9.15 0.09 2.37
N LEU A 162 8.53 -0.42 1.28
CA LEU A 162 7.89 -1.72 1.19
C LEU A 162 8.80 -2.74 0.51
N PRO A 163 8.66 -4.05 0.81
CA PRO A 163 9.41 -5.11 0.13
C PRO A 163 9.02 -5.22 -1.34
N PRO A 164 9.79 -6.02 -2.15
CA PRO A 164 9.44 -6.24 -3.54
C PRO A 164 8.01 -6.78 -3.69
N SER A 165 7.16 -6.05 -4.39
CA SER A 165 5.71 -6.30 -4.45
C SER A 165 5.28 -7.19 -5.60
N GLY A 166 6.11 -7.34 -6.64
CA GLY A 166 5.81 -8.16 -7.81
C GLY A 166 5.83 -9.67 -7.52
N LYS A 167 5.14 -10.44 -8.37
CA LYS A 167 5.13 -11.90 -8.28
C LYS A 167 6.54 -12.46 -8.34
N SER A 168 6.87 -13.31 -7.37
CA SER A 168 8.20 -13.88 -7.17
C SER A 168 8.13 -15.39 -7.06
N GLU A 169 9.25 -16.06 -7.31
CA GLU A 169 9.43 -17.49 -7.05
C GLU A 169 9.64 -17.80 -5.57
N GLY A 170 10.12 -16.84 -4.79
CA GLY A 170 10.33 -16.97 -3.34
C GLY A 170 9.54 -15.94 -2.55
N GLY A 171 9.08 -16.31 -1.36
CA GLY A 171 8.20 -15.52 -0.52
C GLY A 171 8.69 -14.14 -0.12
N THR A 172 10.01 -13.91 -0.11
CA THR A 172 10.60 -12.59 0.20
C THR A 172 10.42 -11.56 -0.91
N GLY A 173 10.18 -11.99 -2.16
CA GLY A 173 10.00 -11.12 -3.30
C GLY A 173 11.26 -10.83 -4.13
N TYR A 174 12.44 -11.21 -3.68
CA TYR A 174 13.72 -10.87 -4.36
C TYR A 174 14.04 -11.72 -5.61
N HIS A 175 13.23 -12.72 -5.94
CA HIS A 175 13.32 -13.47 -7.19
C HIS A 175 12.07 -13.24 -8.04
N GLN A 176 11.89 -12.01 -8.50
CA GLN A 176 10.70 -11.61 -9.26
C GLN A 176 10.64 -12.30 -10.62
N THR A 177 9.46 -12.81 -10.96
CA THR A 177 9.17 -13.47 -12.23
C THR A 177 8.29 -12.63 -13.14
N VAL A 178 7.23 -12.02 -12.56
CA VAL A 178 6.28 -11.18 -13.30
C VAL A 178 6.14 -9.85 -12.57
N TYR A 179 6.83 -8.84 -13.04
CA TYR A 179 6.84 -7.49 -12.45
C TYR A 179 5.46 -6.82 -12.45
N SER A 180 4.65 -7.08 -13.48
CA SER A 180 3.32 -6.49 -13.62
C SER A 180 2.24 -7.16 -12.77
N ASN A 181 2.51 -8.30 -12.14
CA ASN A 181 1.59 -8.96 -11.24
C ASN A 181 1.93 -8.63 -9.79
N GLN A 182 1.12 -7.80 -9.14
CA GLN A 182 1.33 -7.35 -7.77
C GLN A 182 0.61 -8.21 -6.72
N ASN A 183 0.02 -9.34 -7.12
CA ASN A 183 -0.40 -10.39 -6.18
C ASN A 183 0.81 -11.27 -5.85
N SER A 184 1.27 -11.21 -4.64
CA SER A 184 2.49 -11.87 -4.17
C SER A 184 2.27 -12.49 -2.78
N ASP A 185 3.29 -13.12 -2.23
CA ASP A 185 3.23 -13.65 -0.86
C ASP A 185 3.05 -12.55 0.21
N TRP A 186 3.30 -11.29 -0.15
CA TRP A 186 3.00 -10.12 0.70
C TRP A 186 1.53 -9.73 0.74
N GLY A 187 0.70 -10.28 -0.16
CA GLY A 187 -0.75 -10.05 -0.18
C GLY A 187 -1.30 -9.70 -1.55
N LYS A 188 -2.56 -9.33 -1.57
CA LYS A 188 -3.29 -8.99 -2.81
C LYS A 188 -2.96 -7.56 -3.25
N GLN A 189 -2.90 -7.35 -4.57
CA GLN A 189 -2.69 -6.02 -5.16
C GLN A 189 -3.69 -4.98 -4.65
N LYS A 190 -4.96 -5.35 -4.44
CA LYS A 190 -5.98 -4.42 -3.93
C LYS A 190 -5.61 -3.82 -2.56
N ASP A 191 -5.02 -4.63 -1.67
CA ASP A 191 -4.64 -4.20 -0.32
C ASP A 191 -3.39 -3.32 -0.37
N LEU A 192 -2.47 -3.62 -1.29
CA LEU A 192 -1.31 -2.76 -1.59
C LEU A 192 -1.75 -1.37 -2.09
N LEU A 193 -2.66 -1.33 -3.07
CA LEU A 193 -3.18 -0.06 -3.61
C LEU A 193 -3.90 0.75 -2.54
N GLU A 194 -4.70 0.10 -1.71
CA GLU A 194 -5.40 0.76 -0.60
C GLU A 194 -4.40 1.29 0.45
N PHE A 195 -3.34 0.52 0.77
CA PHE A 195 -2.28 0.98 1.67
C PHE A 195 -1.57 2.22 1.11
N ILE A 196 -1.17 2.20 -0.17
CA ILE A 196 -0.54 3.35 -0.83
C ILE A 196 -1.45 4.58 -0.77
N ASN A 197 -2.74 4.42 -1.08
CA ASN A 197 -3.71 5.50 -1.02
C ASN A 197 -3.83 6.10 0.40
N ARG A 198 -3.83 5.27 1.44
CA ARG A 198 -3.85 5.74 2.84
C ARG A 198 -2.58 6.47 3.24
N MET A 199 -1.42 6.03 2.75
CA MET A 199 -0.17 6.72 2.98
C MET A 199 -0.17 8.11 2.32
N HIS A 200 -0.62 8.20 1.07
CA HIS A 200 -0.74 9.48 0.36
C HIS A 200 -1.68 10.47 1.07
N ALA A 201 -2.80 9.99 1.56
CA ALA A 201 -3.74 10.83 2.31
C ALA A 201 -3.16 11.31 3.66
N ALA A 202 -2.23 10.56 4.24
CA ALA A 202 -1.45 10.98 5.41
C ALA A 202 -0.24 11.87 5.05
N ASN A 203 -0.07 12.24 3.76
CA ASN A 203 1.12 12.93 3.25
C ASN A 203 2.41 12.10 3.33
N THR A 204 2.30 10.80 3.48
CA THR A 204 3.41 9.85 3.49
C THR A 204 3.59 9.25 2.12
N LYS A 205 4.82 9.26 1.60
CA LYS A 205 5.18 8.70 0.31
C LYS A 205 5.63 7.25 0.45
N VAL A 206 5.43 6.45 -0.59
CA VAL A 206 5.74 5.02 -0.56
C VAL A 206 6.89 4.70 -1.52
N VAL A 207 7.89 4.01 -1.00
CA VAL A 207 9.11 3.61 -1.71
C VAL A 207 9.03 2.11 -2.03
N ALA A 208 9.08 1.76 -3.31
CA ALA A 208 9.13 0.37 -3.75
C ALA A 208 10.56 -0.19 -3.68
N ASP A 209 10.67 -1.45 -3.33
CA ASP A 209 11.91 -2.21 -3.51
C ASP A 209 11.99 -2.71 -4.96
N ILE A 210 12.97 -2.25 -5.69
CA ILE A 210 13.12 -2.47 -7.13
C ILE A 210 14.26 -3.45 -7.38
N VAL A 211 13.87 -4.69 -7.69
CA VAL A 211 14.79 -5.80 -7.98
C VAL A 211 14.95 -5.93 -9.48
N ILE A 212 15.88 -5.21 -10.05
CA ILE A 212 16.16 -5.19 -11.49
C ILE A 212 17.57 -5.64 -11.86
N ASN A 213 18.40 -6.00 -10.88
CA ASN A 213 19.66 -6.64 -11.18
C ASN A 213 19.44 -7.97 -11.89
N HIS A 214 18.50 -8.77 -11.41
CA HIS A 214 18.29 -10.14 -11.84
C HIS A 214 16.82 -10.52 -11.97
N ALA A 215 16.54 -11.63 -12.65
CA ALA A 215 15.22 -12.22 -12.83
C ALA A 215 15.11 -13.58 -12.15
N GLY A 216 13.99 -13.83 -11.46
CA GLY A 216 13.62 -15.16 -10.97
C GLY A 216 13.05 -16.07 -12.07
N GLY A 217 12.81 -17.34 -11.74
CA GLY A 217 12.20 -18.37 -12.58
C GLY A 217 12.58 -19.76 -12.12
N LYS A 218 11.64 -20.72 -12.18
CA LYS A 218 11.85 -22.09 -11.72
C LYS A 218 12.93 -22.84 -12.50
N SER A 219 13.24 -22.39 -13.69
CA SER A 219 14.35 -22.88 -14.50
C SER A 219 15.14 -21.73 -15.09
N TRP A 220 16.40 -22.01 -15.41
CA TRP A 220 17.30 -21.03 -16.01
C TRP A 220 16.87 -20.54 -17.42
N CYS A 221 15.88 -21.17 -18.06
CA CYS A 221 15.33 -20.78 -19.36
C CYS A 221 13.87 -20.30 -19.28
N GLU A 222 13.32 -20.16 -18.10
CA GLU A 222 11.93 -19.74 -17.95
C GLU A 222 11.86 -18.22 -17.96
N PHE A 223 11.18 -17.67 -18.96
CA PHE A 223 10.92 -16.23 -19.08
C PHE A 223 9.42 -16.00 -19.16
N PHE A 224 8.98 -14.91 -18.56
CA PHE A 224 7.57 -14.53 -18.53
C PHE A 224 7.37 -13.23 -19.27
N PRO A 225 6.32 -13.10 -20.11
CA PRO A 225 5.91 -11.83 -20.66
C PRO A 225 5.65 -10.80 -19.56
N GLN A 226 6.08 -9.57 -19.82
CA GLN A 226 5.87 -8.44 -18.93
C GLN A 226 4.93 -7.45 -19.60
N ASN A 227 3.71 -7.29 -19.07
CA ASN A 227 2.70 -6.42 -19.62
C ASN A 227 2.44 -5.24 -18.67
N PHE A 228 2.85 -4.05 -19.06
CA PHE A 228 2.67 -2.81 -18.30
C PHE A 228 1.57 -1.91 -18.91
N GLY A 229 0.58 -2.50 -19.58
CA GLY A 229 -0.52 -1.77 -20.18
C GLY A 229 -0.06 -0.77 -21.24
N GLU A 230 -0.44 0.49 -21.11
CA GLU A 230 -0.06 1.57 -22.05
C GLU A 230 1.45 1.81 -22.17
N TYR A 231 2.25 1.35 -21.19
CA TYR A 231 3.72 1.48 -21.21
C TYR A 231 4.42 0.38 -21.99
N GLY A 232 3.69 -0.64 -22.46
CA GLY A 232 4.19 -1.67 -23.38
C GLY A 232 4.15 -3.09 -22.83
N THR A 233 4.28 -4.03 -23.76
CA THR A 233 4.42 -5.46 -23.49
C THR A 233 5.79 -5.92 -23.97
N PHE A 234 6.48 -6.72 -23.17
CA PHE A 234 7.83 -7.21 -23.43
C PHE A 234 7.88 -8.71 -23.25
N GLU A 235 8.57 -9.38 -24.15
CA GLU A 235 8.76 -10.83 -24.14
C GLU A 235 10.26 -11.15 -24.01
N PRO A 236 10.81 -11.17 -22.78
CA PRO A 236 12.20 -11.47 -22.55
C PRO A 236 12.56 -12.88 -22.99
N ASP A 237 13.81 -13.04 -23.45
CA ASP A 237 14.41 -14.33 -23.75
C ASP A 237 15.88 -14.38 -23.25
N ALA A 238 16.57 -15.47 -23.49
CA ALA A 238 17.96 -15.65 -23.05
C ALA A 238 18.93 -14.58 -23.55
N SER A 239 18.61 -13.87 -24.64
CA SER A 239 19.45 -12.77 -25.15
C SER A 239 19.31 -11.48 -24.33
N TRP A 240 18.41 -11.44 -23.34
CA TRP A 240 18.25 -10.32 -22.41
C TRP A 240 19.07 -10.51 -21.13
N ILE A 241 19.66 -11.69 -20.95
CA ILE A 241 20.51 -12.03 -19.82
C ILE A 241 21.96 -11.83 -20.21
N ALA A 242 22.76 -11.26 -19.30
CA ALA A 242 24.16 -10.96 -19.49
C ALA A 242 24.95 -12.26 -19.82
N GLN A 243 25.87 -12.20 -20.77
CA GLN A 243 26.64 -13.40 -21.18
C GLN A 243 27.61 -13.88 -20.10
N SER A 244 27.99 -13.04 -19.13
CA SER A 244 28.79 -13.42 -17.95
C SER A 244 27.99 -14.14 -16.87
N ASP A 245 26.67 -14.15 -16.99
CA ASP A 245 25.78 -14.78 -16.01
C ASP A 245 26.15 -16.25 -15.81
N GLU A 246 26.11 -16.74 -14.59
CA GLU A 246 26.44 -18.12 -14.23
C GLU A 246 25.56 -19.15 -14.91
N VAL A 247 24.42 -18.82 -15.45
CA VAL A 247 23.58 -19.70 -16.28
C VAL A 247 24.39 -20.30 -17.43
N ASN A 248 25.35 -19.57 -17.97
CA ASN A 248 26.24 -20.06 -19.05
C ASN A 248 27.31 -21.05 -18.58
N PHE A 249 27.58 -21.06 -17.28
CA PHE A 249 28.69 -21.84 -16.70
C PHE A 249 28.22 -22.92 -15.73
N ASN A 250 27.04 -22.75 -15.14
CA ASN A 250 26.47 -23.67 -14.15
C ASN A 250 26.02 -24.97 -14.81
N ALA A 251 26.47 -26.12 -14.25
CA ALA A 251 26.03 -27.43 -14.72
C ALA A 251 24.54 -27.70 -14.51
N GLU A 252 23.92 -27.04 -13.50
CA GLU A 252 22.50 -27.19 -13.16
C GLU A 252 21.61 -26.43 -14.13
N ALA A 253 22.15 -25.52 -14.94
CA ALA A 253 21.41 -24.78 -15.95
C ALA A 253 20.89 -25.69 -17.10
N GLY A 254 21.35 -26.93 -17.23
CA GLY A 254 20.83 -27.86 -18.20
C GLY A 254 20.94 -27.34 -19.64
N ASP A 255 19.83 -27.40 -20.37
CA ASP A 255 19.73 -26.92 -21.76
C ASP A 255 19.88 -25.39 -21.90
N CYS A 256 19.78 -24.64 -20.79
CA CYS A 256 19.93 -23.18 -20.77
C CYS A 256 21.40 -22.74 -20.79
N LYS A 257 22.29 -23.64 -20.48
CA LYS A 257 23.70 -23.36 -20.43
C LYS A 257 24.24 -22.86 -21.77
N GLY A 258 24.88 -21.68 -21.74
CA GLY A 258 25.45 -21.05 -22.93
C GLY A 258 24.45 -20.32 -23.82
N GLN A 259 23.18 -20.15 -23.35
CA GLN A 259 22.16 -19.44 -24.11
C GLN A 259 22.08 -17.95 -23.78
N ALA A 260 22.57 -17.49 -22.62
CA ALA A 260 22.64 -16.08 -22.30
C ALA A 260 23.64 -15.37 -23.23
N THR A 261 23.18 -14.40 -23.98
CA THR A 261 23.95 -13.70 -25.01
C THR A 261 23.82 -12.20 -24.96
N GLY A 262 23.21 -11.68 -23.88
CA GLY A 262 23.04 -10.25 -23.67
C GLY A 262 24.41 -9.53 -23.52
N PRO A 263 24.48 -8.26 -23.92
CA PRO A 263 25.72 -7.50 -23.84
C PRO A 263 26.09 -7.21 -22.38
N GLU A 264 27.39 -7.36 -22.08
CA GLU A 264 27.96 -7.01 -20.78
C GLU A 264 27.99 -5.51 -20.53
N ASP A 265 27.79 -5.12 -19.29
CA ASP A 265 28.10 -3.77 -18.83
C ASP A 265 29.24 -3.74 -17.78
N GLY A 266 29.59 -4.92 -17.27
CA GLY A 266 30.69 -5.14 -16.34
C GLY A 266 30.43 -4.74 -14.90
N GLY A 267 29.20 -4.49 -14.50
CA GLY A 267 28.80 -4.14 -13.15
C GLY A 267 29.69 -3.05 -12.50
N TYR A 268 29.59 -2.86 -11.18
CA TYR A 268 30.55 -2.02 -10.47
C TYR A 268 31.80 -2.86 -10.11
N ASN A 269 32.97 -2.46 -10.65
CA ASN A 269 34.23 -3.18 -10.47
C ASN A 269 34.21 -4.68 -10.89
N GLY A 270 33.37 -5.03 -11.87
CA GLY A 270 33.24 -6.43 -12.32
C GLY A 270 32.37 -7.28 -11.37
N GLN A 271 31.58 -6.69 -10.52
CA GLN A 271 30.64 -7.39 -9.63
C GLN A 271 29.22 -7.39 -10.24
N ASP A 272 29.10 -7.99 -11.41
CA ASP A 272 27.83 -8.15 -12.13
C ASP A 272 27.14 -9.49 -11.86
N ASN A 273 27.62 -10.25 -10.89
CA ASN A 273 27.28 -11.64 -10.70
C ASN A 273 26.50 -11.85 -9.40
N TYR A 274 25.20 -12.07 -9.51
CA TYR A 274 24.39 -12.56 -8.40
C TYR A 274 24.15 -14.08 -8.59
N PRO A 275 24.81 -14.96 -7.82
CA PRO A 275 24.94 -16.39 -8.15
C PRO A 275 23.66 -17.21 -8.00
N SER A 276 22.51 -16.61 -7.80
CA SER A 276 21.24 -17.31 -7.54
C SER A 276 20.13 -17.00 -8.55
N ALA A 277 20.35 -16.11 -9.49
CA ALA A 277 19.34 -15.67 -10.46
C ALA A 277 20.02 -15.14 -11.73
N ARG A 278 19.25 -14.83 -12.76
CA ARG A 278 19.73 -14.44 -14.10
C ARG A 278 19.88 -12.93 -14.19
N ASP A 279 21.08 -12.43 -14.37
CA ASP A 279 21.38 -11.01 -14.43
C ASP A 279 20.89 -10.37 -15.73
N TRP A 280 20.07 -9.32 -15.60
CA TRP A 280 19.60 -8.55 -16.75
C TRP A 280 20.76 -7.82 -17.45
N ALA A 281 20.83 -7.95 -18.76
CA ALA A 281 21.80 -7.22 -19.59
C ALA A 281 21.38 -5.75 -19.78
N HIS A 282 21.63 -4.90 -18.78
CA HIS A 282 21.23 -3.48 -18.83
C HIS A 282 21.85 -2.68 -19.99
N ALA A 283 22.94 -3.18 -20.60
CA ALA A 283 23.48 -2.61 -21.82
C ALA A 283 22.59 -2.86 -23.06
N LYS A 284 21.62 -3.78 -23.00
CA LYS A 284 20.66 -4.07 -24.06
C LYS A 284 19.52 -3.04 -24.09
N PRO A 285 19.23 -2.39 -25.24
CA PRO A 285 18.18 -1.36 -25.30
C PRO A 285 16.79 -1.88 -24.90
N GLU A 286 16.44 -3.12 -25.24
CA GLU A 286 15.14 -3.70 -24.90
C GLU A 286 14.98 -3.90 -23.40
N VAL A 287 16.04 -4.25 -22.67
CA VAL A 287 16.05 -4.30 -21.20
C VAL A 287 15.83 -2.89 -20.62
N GLN A 288 16.51 -1.88 -21.16
CA GLN A 288 16.34 -0.50 -20.73
C GLN A 288 14.91 0.00 -20.91
N GLU A 289 14.30 -0.28 -22.07
CA GLU A 289 12.91 0.12 -22.35
C GLU A 289 11.92 -0.62 -21.42
N MET A 290 12.13 -1.92 -21.19
CA MET A 290 11.32 -2.69 -20.25
C MET A 290 11.40 -2.10 -18.82
N MET A 291 12.60 -1.80 -18.32
CA MET A 291 12.78 -1.25 -16.97
C MET A 291 12.19 0.17 -16.84
N LYS A 292 12.31 1.00 -17.86
CA LYS A 292 11.65 2.31 -17.91
C LYS A 292 10.12 2.19 -17.89
N ALA A 293 9.57 1.24 -18.66
CA ALA A 293 8.14 0.96 -18.69
C ALA A 293 7.64 0.47 -17.34
N TYR A 294 8.36 -0.47 -16.73
CA TYR A 294 8.08 -0.98 -15.39
C TYR A 294 8.00 0.13 -14.34
N LEU A 295 9.01 0.98 -14.25
CA LEU A 295 9.06 2.03 -13.24
C LEU A 295 7.99 3.12 -13.48
N LYS A 296 7.71 3.48 -14.73
CA LYS A 296 6.58 4.37 -15.06
C LYS A 296 5.25 3.77 -14.64
N TRP A 297 5.05 2.49 -14.89
CA TRP A 297 3.86 1.76 -14.49
C TRP A 297 3.74 1.67 -12.96
N MET A 298 4.82 1.34 -12.26
CA MET A 298 4.85 1.32 -10.79
C MET A 298 4.46 2.67 -10.18
N LYS A 299 4.93 3.77 -10.78
CA LYS A 299 4.58 5.11 -10.33
C LYS A 299 3.14 5.50 -10.67
N ASN A 300 2.76 5.39 -11.96
CA ASN A 300 1.54 6.01 -12.46
C ASN A 300 0.30 5.13 -12.30
N VAL A 301 0.47 3.81 -12.21
CA VAL A 301 -0.63 2.84 -12.09
C VAL A 301 -0.72 2.25 -10.69
N ILE A 302 0.41 1.84 -10.11
CA ILE A 302 0.43 1.29 -8.74
C ILE A 302 0.46 2.41 -7.70
N GLY A 303 1.17 3.52 -7.97
CA GLY A 303 1.16 4.71 -7.13
C GLY A 303 2.40 4.88 -6.23
N PHE A 304 3.48 4.17 -6.47
CA PHE A 304 4.73 4.38 -5.71
C PHE A 304 5.37 5.72 -6.04
N ASP A 305 6.01 6.34 -5.06
CA ASP A 305 6.65 7.66 -5.19
C ASP A 305 8.16 7.60 -5.37
N GLY A 306 8.78 6.50 -4.96
CA GLY A 306 10.23 6.38 -4.94
C GLY A 306 10.72 4.94 -5.04
N TRP A 307 12.03 4.81 -5.18
CA TRP A 307 12.70 3.53 -5.43
C TRP A 307 13.81 3.25 -4.41
N ARG A 308 13.86 2.02 -3.93
CA ARG A 308 15.06 1.41 -3.35
C ARG A 308 15.54 0.37 -4.36
N TYR A 309 16.72 0.59 -4.94
CA TYR A 309 17.32 -0.37 -5.86
C TYR A 309 18.08 -1.44 -5.11
N ASP A 310 17.64 -2.68 -5.27
CA ASP A 310 18.24 -3.88 -4.73
C ASP A 310 19.55 -4.21 -5.45
N TYR A 311 20.54 -4.72 -4.70
CA TYR A 311 21.82 -5.20 -5.21
C TYR A 311 22.44 -4.28 -6.30
N ALA A 312 22.44 -2.99 -6.04
CA ALA A 312 22.82 -1.96 -7.03
C ALA A 312 24.27 -2.09 -7.54
N GLN A 313 25.11 -2.82 -6.84
CA GLN A 313 26.49 -3.09 -7.29
C GLN A 313 26.59 -4.06 -8.48
N GLY A 314 25.52 -4.80 -8.78
CA GLY A 314 25.50 -5.78 -9.87
C GLY A 314 25.45 -5.13 -11.26
N PHE A 315 25.06 -3.84 -11.37
CA PHE A 315 25.02 -3.13 -12.65
C PHE A 315 25.52 -1.69 -12.54
N LYS A 316 25.84 -1.06 -13.67
CA LYS A 316 26.39 0.30 -13.70
C LYS A 316 25.38 1.34 -13.21
N GLY A 317 25.83 2.25 -12.37
CA GLY A 317 25.01 3.31 -11.80
C GLY A 317 24.36 4.24 -12.84
N LYS A 318 24.97 4.43 -14.01
CA LYS A 318 24.39 5.20 -15.12
C LYS A 318 22.98 4.73 -15.54
N TYR A 319 22.64 3.45 -15.33
CA TYR A 319 21.31 2.95 -15.65
C TYR A 319 20.29 3.39 -14.60
N ILE A 320 20.68 3.50 -13.33
CA ILE A 320 19.82 4.06 -12.27
C ILE A 320 19.50 5.53 -12.59
N ASP A 321 20.49 6.33 -12.99
CA ASP A 321 20.25 7.71 -13.43
C ASP A 321 19.24 7.76 -14.59
N MET A 322 19.42 6.88 -15.59
CA MET A 322 18.48 6.76 -16.71
C MET A 322 17.06 6.39 -16.26
N TYR A 323 16.92 5.41 -15.36
CA TYR A 323 15.64 4.93 -14.88
C TYR A 323 14.93 5.95 -13.97
N ASN A 324 15.67 6.61 -13.07
CA ASN A 324 15.15 7.69 -12.25
C ASN A 324 14.67 8.86 -13.12
N SER A 325 15.45 9.24 -14.11
CA SER A 325 15.08 10.29 -15.06
C SER A 325 13.85 9.95 -15.88
N ALA A 326 13.67 8.67 -16.25
CA ALA A 326 12.50 8.22 -17.02
C ALA A 326 11.22 8.11 -16.19
N SER A 327 11.34 7.72 -14.92
CA SER A 327 10.20 7.54 -14.01
C SER A 327 9.81 8.80 -13.26
N GLU A 328 10.71 9.78 -13.17
CA GLU A 328 10.48 11.07 -12.45
C GLU A 328 10.01 10.86 -11.00
N ASN A 329 10.62 9.92 -10.31
CA ASN A 329 10.30 9.57 -8.94
C ASN A 329 10.76 10.64 -7.93
N TYR A 330 10.05 10.77 -6.83
CA TYR A 330 10.36 11.72 -5.74
C TYR A 330 11.67 11.38 -5.02
N PHE A 331 11.91 10.09 -4.78
CA PHE A 331 12.99 9.60 -3.92
C PHE A 331 13.66 8.38 -4.54
N SER A 332 14.98 8.28 -4.43
CA SER A 332 15.73 7.10 -4.83
C SER A 332 16.84 6.80 -3.83
N VAL A 333 17.00 5.55 -3.47
CA VAL A 333 18.11 5.06 -2.65
C VAL A 333 18.65 3.75 -3.21
N VAL A 334 19.96 3.59 -3.23
CA VAL A 334 20.63 2.37 -3.68
C VAL A 334 21.12 1.55 -2.50
N GLU A 335 20.93 0.24 -2.60
CA GLU A 335 21.66 -0.71 -1.79
C GLU A 335 23.01 -1.01 -2.45
N PHE A 336 23.96 -0.16 -2.16
CA PHE A 336 25.35 -0.38 -2.51
C PHE A 336 26.10 -0.87 -1.26
N TRP A 337 26.14 -2.18 -1.08
CA TRP A 337 26.66 -2.81 0.15
C TRP A 337 28.17 -2.69 0.25
N ASN A 338 28.65 -1.54 0.67
CA ASN A 338 30.05 -1.25 0.83
C ASN A 338 30.30 -0.33 2.03
N GLY A 339 31.23 -0.72 2.92
CA GLY A 339 31.61 0.07 4.10
C GLY A 339 32.64 1.17 3.79
N ASP A 340 33.29 1.12 2.61
CA ASP A 340 34.25 2.17 2.21
C ASP A 340 33.51 3.36 1.58
N MET A 341 33.56 4.47 2.24
CA MET A 341 32.95 5.73 1.83
C MET A 341 33.41 6.19 0.43
N ASN A 342 34.66 5.91 0.04
CA ASN A 342 35.15 6.27 -1.29
C ASN A 342 34.49 5.45 -2.38
N ASN A 343 34.19 4.18 -2.12
CA ASN A 343 33.46 3.33 -3.05
C ASN A 343 32.02 3.79 -3.19
N ILE A 344 31.35 4.11 -2.07
CA ILE A 344 29.99 4.67 -2.08
C ILE A 344 29.96 5.97 -2.90
N LYS A 345 30.91 6.87 -2.65
CA LYS A 345 31.04 8.12 -3.39
C LYS A 345 31.28 7.89 -4.88
N SER A 346 32.15 6.94 -5.23
CA SER A 346 32.41 6.57 -6.62
C SER A 346 31.16 6.06 -7.32
N TYR A 347 30.36 5.23 -6.62
CA TYR A 347 29.10 4.74 -7.17
C TYR A 347 28.06 5.85 -7.33
N LEU A 348 27.90 6.74 -6.34
CA LEU A 348 27.04 7.91 -6.45
C LEU A 348 27.41 8.78 -7.66
N ASN A 349 28.71 8.93 -7.93
CA ASN A 349 29.18 9.64 -9.13
C ASN A 349 28.82 8.90 -10.43
N ASP A 350 28.87 7.56 -10.45
CA ASP A 350 28.42 6.75 -11.61
C ASP A 350 26.90 6.88 -11.85
N VAL A 351 26.10 7.10 -10.79
CA VAL A 351 24.67 7.42 -10.88
C VAL A 351 24.43 8.92 -11.16
N ASN A 352 25.45 9.68 -11.42
CA ASN A 352 25.34 11.13 -11.66
C ASN A 352 24.71 11.89 -10.48
N TRP A 353 24.88 11.40 -9.25
CA TRP A 353 24.31 11.94 -8.02
C TRP A 353 22.76 12.03 -8.01
N ASN A 354 22.09 11.23 -8.84
CA ASN A 354 20.62 11.19 -8.95
C ASN A 354 20.00 10.10 -8.08
N THR A 355 20.61 9.78 -6.97
CA THR A 355 20.13 8.84 -5.95
C THR A 355 20.79 9.11 -4.61
N LEU A 356 20.17 8.67 -3.51
CA LEU A 356 20.82 8.51 -2.22
C LEU A 356 21.45 7.12 -2.14
N ALA A 357 22.26 6.88 -1.11
CA ALA A 357 22.77 5.55 -0.80
C ALA A 357 22.51 5.21 0.67
N PHE A 358 22.21 3.94 0.96
CA PHE A 358 22.32 3.43 2.33
C PHE A 358 23.76 3.62 2.82
N ASP A 359 23.92 4.38 3.92
CA ASP A 359 25.24 4.73 4.44
C ASP A 359 25.83 3.58 5.28
N PHE A 360 26.27 2.53 4.58
CA PHE A 360 26.96 1.39 5.20
C PHE A 360 28.26 1.81 5.91
N SER A 361 28.89 2.88 5.46
CA SER A 361 30.07 3.41 6.16
C SER A 361 29.73 3.95 7.54
N THR A 362 28.59 4.65 7.70
CA THR A 362 28.07 5.04 9.02
C THR A 362 27.61 3.81 9.82
N LYS A 363 26.97 2.83 9.18
CA LYS A 363 26.58 1.55 9.83
C LYS A 363 27.79 0.87 10.47
N TYR A 364 28.86 0.65 9.74
CA TYR A 364 30.05 -0.04 10.23
C TYR A 364 30.97 0.81 11.14
N SER A 365 30.81 2.13 11.16
CA SER A 365 31.57 3.02 12.04
C SER A 365 30.78 3.46 13.29
N ALA A 366 29.83 4.39 13.12
CA ALA A 366 29.09 4.98 14.24
C ALA A 366 28.13 3.97 14.90
N ILE A 367 27.32 3.30 14.11
CA ILE A 367 26.29 2.39 14.62
C ILE A 367 26.96 1.22 15.37
N GLN A 368 27.97 0.60 14.74
CA GLN A 368 28.76 -0.43 15.40
C GLN A 368 29.51 0.13 16.63
N GLY A 369 30.03 1.35 16.55
CA GLY A 369 30.66 2.01 17.70
C GLY A 369 29.72 2.18 18.90
N ILE A 370 28.45 2.53 18.67
CA ILE A 370 27.44 2.61 19.74
C ILE A 370 27.19 1.23 20.33
N ALA A 371 27.11 0.20 19.48
CA ALA A 371 26.97 -1.18 19.92
C ALA A 371 28.09 -1.64 20.82
N ASP A 372 29.32 -1.28 20.48
CA ASP A 372 30.54 -1.67 21.20
C ASP A 372 30.85 -0.76 22.41
N GLY A 373 30.07 0.34 22.58
CA GLY A 373 30.39 1.36 23.59
C GLY A 373 31.56 2.29 23.24
N GLN A 374 31.96 2.29 21.94
CA GLN A 374 33.02 3.11 21.36
C GLN A 374 32.43 4.37 20.73
N TYR A 375 31.81 5.24 21.52
CA TYR A 375 30.99 6.37 21.05
C TYR A 375 31.81 7.40 20.25
N GLU A 376 33.13 7.45 20.41
CA GLU A 376 34.04 8.30 19.62
C GLU A 376 34.01 7.99 18.13
N ARG A 377 33.62 6.79 17.71
CA ARG A 377 33.44 6.41 16.30
C ARG A 377 32.28 7.11 15.60
N CYS A 378 31.39 7.75 16.36
CA CYS A 378 30.29 8.54 15.80
C CYS A 378 30.76 9.79 15.09
N LYS A 379 31.89 10.39 15.57
CA LYS A 379 32.41 11.61 14.99
C LYS A 379 33.05 11.38 13.61
N GLY A 380 32.58 12.14 12.61
CA GLY A 380 33.13 12.07 11.27
C GLY A 380 32.83 10.77 10.53
N SER A 381 31.76 10.05 10.91
CA SER A 381 31.39 8.78 10.30
C SER A 381 30.72 8.93 8.93
N GLY A 382 31.07 8.05 8.00
CA GLY A 382 30.44 7.82 6.70
C GLY A 382 30.22 9.04 5.84
N LEU A 383 29.14 9.05 5.09
CA LEU A 383 28.71 10.17 4.25
C LEU A 383 28.42 11.43 5.09
N LEU A 384 27.98 11.27 6.33
CA LEU A 384 27.78 12.39 7.25
C LEU A 384 29.11 13.13 7.49
N GLY A 385 30.19 12.40 7.86
CA GLY A 385 31.50 12.97 8.10
C GLY A 385 32.19 13.53 6.86
N ALA A 386 31.83 13.05 5.69
CA ALA A 386 32.32 13.52 4.40
C ALA A 386 31.65 14.80 3.88
N GLY A 387 30.65 15.35 4.60
CA GLY A 387 29.85 16.48 4.15
C GLY A 387 28.86 16.13 3.02
N LEU A 388 28.52 14.86 2.88
CA LEU A 388 27.62 14.31 1.86
C LEU A 388 26.30 13.81 2.46
N SER A 389 25.90 14.35 3.58
CA SER A 389 24.68 13.96 4.29
C SER A 389 23.41 14.04 3.44
N LYS A 390 23.38 14.95 2.47
CA LYS A 390 22.30 15.05 1.46
C LYS A 390 22.00 13.71 0.78
N TYR A 391 23.03 12.89 0.56
CA TYR A 391 22.95 11.63 -0.15
C TYR A 391 22.90 10.41 0.77
N ALA A 392 22.82 10.63 2.08
CA ALA A 392 22.87 9.56 3.07
C ALA A 392 21.47 9.11 3.49
N VAL A 393 21.18 7.84 3.33
CA VAL A 393 20.11 7.16 4.07
C VAL A 393 20.76 6.40 5.23
N THR A 394 20.58 6.91 6.45
CA THR A 394 21.17 6.31 7.66
C THR A 394 20.23 5.29 8.26
N PHE A 395 20.74 4.19 8.74
CA PHE A 395 19.94 3.12 9.31
C PHE A 395 20.67 2.42 10.47
N VAL A 396 19.93 1.79 11.35
CA VAL A 396 20.47 0.97 12.45
C VAL A 396 20.56 -0.47 12.00
N ASP A 397 19.45 -1.04 11.58
CA ASP A 397 19.37 -2.39 11.00
C ASP A 397 18.47 -2.37 9.76
N SER A 398 18.58 -3.43 8.95
CA SER A 398 17.72 -3.74 7.81
C SER A 398 17.26 -5.21 7.90
N HIS A 399 16.40 -5.61 6.97
CA HIS A 399 15.95 -6.99 6.85
C HIS A 399 17.11 -7.99 6.66
N ASP A 400 18.19 -7.59 5.97
CA ASP A 400 19.36 -8.46 5.73
C ASP A 400 20.28 -8.54 6.94
N THR A 401 20.63 -7.41 7.57
CA THR A 401 21.47 -7.41 8.76
C THR A 401 20.78 -8.15 9.92
N TYR A 402 19.48 -8.02 10.05
CA TYR A 402 18.66 -8.75 11.01
C TYR A 402 18.58 -10.26 10.70
N PHE A 403 18.40 -10.64 9.41
CA PHE A 403 18.36 -12.04 8.97
C PHE A 403 19.70 -12.75 9.13
N GLY A 404 20.80 -12.09 8.88
CA GLY A 404 22.16 -12.60 9.05
C GLY A 404 22.38 -13.22 10.42
N CYS A 405 21.82 -12.64 11.49
CA CYS A 405 21.82 -13.19 12.83
C CYS A 405 21.21 -14.59 12.93
N LYS A 406 20.07 -14.80 12.28
CA LYS A 406 19.38 -16.08 12.31
C LYS A 406 20.07 -17.15 11.44
N GLY A 407 20.68 -16.73 10.34
CA GLY A 407 21.34 -17.61 9.38
C GLY A 407 22.74 -18.09 9.75
N GLY A 408 23.29 -17.64 10.90
CA GLY A 408 24.65 -18.03 11.30
C GLY A 408 25.76 -17.33 10.51
N ARG A 409 25.46 -16.20 9.85
CA ARG A 409 26.45 -15.28 9.31
C ARG A 409 27.14 -14.55 10.45
N ASP A 410 28.36 -14.08 10.21
CA ASP A 410 29.19 -13.48 11.25
C ASP A 410 28.45 -12.39 12.05
N ASN A 411 28.30 -12.63 13.33
CA ASN A 411 27.56 -11.81 14.31
C ASN A 411 28.08 -10.38 14.50
N ASN A 412 29.06 -9.93 13.70
CA ASN A 412 29.75 -8.68 13.92
C ASN A 412 29.07 -7.45 13.34
N ASP A 413 28.05 -7.64 12.49
CA ASP A 413 27.46 -6.56 11.73
C ASP A 413 26.14 -6.03 12.34
N GLU A 414 25.71 -6.58 13.46
CA GLU A 414 24.33 -6.40 13.91
C GLU A 414 24.23 -5.84 15.32
N ILE A 415 23.57 -4.71 15.41
CA ILE A 415 23.17 -4.14 16.71
C ILE A 415 21.99 -4.88 17.26
N GLY A 416 21.26 -5.41 16.35
CA GLY A 416 19.90 -5.71 16.50
C GLY A 416 19.51 -7.12 16.62
N GLY A 417 20.17 -8.17 16.99
CA GLY A 417 19.36 -9.29 17.07
C GLY A 417 19.84 -10.67 17.07
N CYS A 418 21.02 -10.88 17.43
CA CYS A 418 21.55 -12.21 17.59
C CYS A 418 21.09 -12.97 18.84
N GLY A 419 20.18 -12.40 19.63
CA GLY A 419 19.53 -13.08 20.75
C GLY A 419 18.27 -13.84 20.31
N ASN A 420 17.89 -14.86 21.09
CA ASN A 420 16.68 -15.65 20.85
C ASN A 420 15.36 -14.90 21.08
N SER A 421 15.42 -13.67 21.57
CA SER A 421 14.27 -12.78 21.71
C SER A 421 14.70 -11.32 21.70
N MET A 422 13.85 -10.42 21.18
CA MET A 422 14.06 -8.98 21.33
C MET A 422 14.02 -8.51 22.79
N GLU A 423 13.72 -9.36 23.74
CA GLU A 423 13.80 -9.06 25.18
C GLU A 423 15.23 -9.11 25.71
N ASP A 424 16.09 -9.95 25.12
CA ASP A 424 17.52 -10.08 25.49
C ASP A 424 18.39 -8.97 24.90
N TYR A 425 17.78 -8.07 24.20
CA TYR A 425 18.37 -6.95 23.52
C TYR A 425 18.88 -5.90 24.48
N ASN A 426 20.02 -5.40 24.21
CA ASN A 426 20.46 -4.19 24.89
C ASN A 426 19.64 -3.00 24.36
N LYS A 427 18.45 -2.80 24.94
CA LYS A 427 17.52 -1.70 24.64
C LYS A 427 18.21 -0.35 24.47
N ASP A 428 19.20 -0.06 25.34
CA ASP A 428 19.90 1.22 25.31
C ASP A 428 20.79 1.38 24.08
N ARG A 429 21.32 0.28 23.52
CA ARG A 429 22.10 0.31 22.27
C ARG A 429 21.20 0.59 21.07
N VAL A 430 20.10 -0.15 20.94
CA VAL A 430 19.13 0.02 19.87
C VAL A 430 18.56 1.42 19.88
N LEU A 431 18.10 1.89 21.04
CA LEU A 431 17.53 3.22 21.17
C LEU A 431 18.57 4.33 21.04
N GLY A 432 19.81 4.11 21.54
CA GLY A 432 20.91 5.05 21.36
C GLY A 432 21.33 5.21 19.89
N ALA A 433 21.33 4.10 19.12
CA ALA A 433 21.60 4.10 17.69
C ALA A 433 20.47 4.78 16.89
N ASN A 434 19.20 4.49 17.22
CA ASN A 434 18.07 5.21 16.64
C ASN A 434 18.11 6.71 16.99
N ALA A 435 18.45 7.07 18.22
CA ALA A 435 18.65 8.47 18.60
C ALA A 435 19.75 9.13 17.77
N PHE A 436 20.83 8.41 17.45
CA PHE A 436 21.88 8.92 16.58
C PHE A 436 21.35 9.22 15.19
N ILE A 437 20.79 8.24 14.47
CA ILE A 437 20.31 8.47 13.09
C ILE A 437 19.19 9.54 13.04
N LEU A 438 18.27 9.54 14.02
CA LEU A 438 17.17 10.51 14.09
C LEU A 438 17.65 11.92 14.48
N SER A 439 18.84 12.07 15.06
CA SER A 439 19.42 13.38 15.36
C SER A 439 20.20 13.94 14.18
N MET A 440 20.89 13.08 13.42
CA MET A 440 21.83 13.50 12.37
C MET A 440 21.13 14.01 11.11
N PRO A 441 21.81 14.82 10.27
CA PRO A 441 21.34 15.09 8.90
C PRO A 441 21.34 13.80 8.06
N GLY A 442 20.78 13.86 6.87
CA GLY A 442 20.45 12.71 6.04
C GLY A 442 19.00 12.28 6.22
N VAL A 443 18.58 11.22 5.54
CA VAL A 443 17.28 10.59 5.67
C VAL A 443 17.41 9.39 6.60
N PRO A 444 16.92 9.45 7.85
CA PRO A 444 16.98 8.30 8.74
C PRO A 444 15.93 7.27 8.35
N CYS A 445 16.35 6.01 8.25
CA CYS A 445 15.49 4.85 8.01
C CYS A 445 15.35 4.03 9.30
N VAL A 446 14.15 4.02 9.86
CA VAL A 446 13.80 3.24 11.04
C VAL A 446 13.38 1.85 10.60
N PHE A 447 13.91 0.83 11.27
CA PHE A 447 13.57 -0.57 10.98
C PHE A 447 12.29 -1.00 11.70
N TYR A 448 11.37 -1.68 11.02
CA TYR A 448 10.05 -2.05 11.56
C TYR A 448 10.11 -2.76 12.92
N PRO A 449 10.95 -3.78 13.15
CA PRO A 449 11.08 -4.41 14.47
C PRO A 449 11.46 -3.44 15.60
N HIS A 450 12.33 -2.46 15.33
CA HIS A 450 12.67 -1.42 16.32
C HIS A 450 11.46 -0.52 16.61
N TRP A 451 10.76 -0.08 15.55
CA TRP A 451 9.53 0.69 15.66
C TRP A 451 8.48 -0.05 16.47
N ALA A 452 8.14 -1.28 16.08
CA ALA A 452 7.11 -2.07 16.71
C ALA A 452 7.38 -2.31 18.20
N LYS A 453 8.65 -2.49 18.58
CA LYS A 453 9.06 -2.72 19.98
C LYS A 453 9.14 -1.44 20.81
N TYR A 454 9.57 -0.33 20.22
CA TYR A 454 9.90 0.88 20.96
C TYR A 454 9.15 2.12 20.46
N LYS A 455 7.89 1.97 20.06
CA LYS A 455 7.05 3.02 19.46
C LYS A 455 7.09 4.36 20.20
N ASP A 456 6.87 4.36 21.51
CA ASP A 456 6.88 5.60 22.32
C ASP A 456 8.23 6.31 22.27
N ALA A 457 9.32 5.58 22.41
CA ALA A 457 10.66 6.15 22.41
C ALA A 457 11.04 6.70 21.04
N ILE A 458 10.88 5.88 19.98
CA ILE A 458 11.22 6.25 18.62
C ILE A 458 10.28 7.36 18.13
N GLY A 459 8.98 7.26 18.41
CA GLY A 459 8.00 8.27 18.03
C GLY A 459 8.31 9.66 18.61
N LYS A 460 8.67 9.74 19.89
CA LYS A 460 9.12 11.01 20.51
C LYS A 460 10.38 11.59 19.84
N MET A 461 11.33 10.73 19.49
CA MET A 461 12.55 11.17 18.80
C MET A 461 12.26 11.65 17.37
N VAL A 462 11.36 10.97 16.65
CA VAL A 462 10.88 11.41 15.32
C VAL A 462 10.21 12.77 15.42
N LEU A 463 9.26 12.92 16.34
CA LEU A 463 8.55 14.20 16.52
C LEU A 463 9.49 15.33 16.94
N ALA A 464 10.48 15.07 17.77
CA ALA A 464 11.49 16.07 18.14
C ALA A 464 12.35 16.50 16.93
N ARG A 465 12.73 15.54 16.04
CA ARG A 465 13.41 15.86 14.79
C ARG A 465 12.57 16.78 13.91
N LYS A 466 11.29 16.44 13.73
CA LYS A 466 10.34 17.26 12.96
C LYS A 466 10.13 18.64 13.59
N ALA A 467 9.94 18.72 14.88
CA ALA A 467 9.77 20.00 15.60
C ALA A 467 10.99 20.93 15.48
N ALA A 468 12.19 20.36 15.48
CA ALA A 468 13.42 21.12 15.27
C ALA A 468 13.66 21.47 13.79
N GLY A 469 12.98 20.79 12.83
CA GLY A 469 13.16 20.97 11.40
C GLY A 469 14.54 20.49 10.91
N VAL A 470 15.02 19.35 11.44
CA VAL A 470 16.28 18.75 10.99
C VAL A 470 16.06 18.11 9.62
N HIS A 471 16.94 18.44 8.70
CA HIS A 471 16.87 18.00 7.30
C HIS A 471 18.22 17.43 6.82
N SER A 472 18.24 16.88 5.61
CA SER A 472 19.39 16.17 5.04
C SER A 472 20.68 17.00 4.94
N GLU A 473 20.59 18.32 4.95
CA GLU A 473 21.70 19.27 4.81
C GLU A 473 21.93 20.11 6.09
N SER A 474 21.32 19.74 7.22
CA SER A 474 21.46 20.41 8.52
C SER A 474 22.91 20.43 9.00
N GLN A 475 23.31 21.54 9.64
CA GLN A 475 24.66 21.70 10.17
C GLN A 475 24.86 20.93 11.49
N VAL A 476 26.02 20.29 11.62
CA VAL A 476 26.41 19.52 12.80
C VAL A 476 27.61 20.18 13.49
N SER A 477 27.50 20.37 14.80
CA SER A 477 28.62 20.68 15.66
C SER A 477 28.76 19.56 16.68
N ASP A 478 29.88 18.84 16.67
CA ASP A 478 30.07 17.67 17.50
C ASP A 478 31.43 17.59 18.21
N GLU A 479 31.42 16.88 19.31
CA GLU A 479 32.61 16.48 20.06
C GLU A 479 32.52 15.03 20.52
N ALA A 480 33.65 14.36 20.55
CA ALA A 480 33.76 12.98 21.00
C ALA A 480 35.02 12.75 21.82
N GLY A 481 34.96 11.78 22.70
CA GLY A 481 36.06 11.33 23.52
C GLY A 481 35.77 9.98 24.16
N SER A 482 36.67 9.51 25.01
CA SER A 482 36.51 8.22 25.67
C SER A 482 35.19 8.10 26.39
N GLY A 483 34.32 7.21 25.91
CA GLY A 483 33.02 6.91 26.49
C GLY A 483 31.95 7.98 26.25
N TYR A 484 32.09 8.86 25.23
CA TYR A 484 31.05 9.80 24.89
C TYR A 484 31.11 10.31 23.46
N TYR A 485 29.95 10.66 22.94
CA TYR A 485 29.73 11.51 21.78
C TYR A 485 28.65 12.55 22.12
N LYS A 486 28.85 13.79 21.68
CA LYS A 486 27.85 14.86 21.83
C LYS A 486 27.76 15.64 20.54
N SER A 487 26.55 15.96 20.14
CA SER A 487 26.31 16.78 18.95
C SER A 487 25.20 17.79 19.18
N THR A 488 25.26 18.87 18.42
CA THR A 488 24.16 19.81 18.21
C THR A 488 23.91 19.92 16.72
N ILE A 489 22.71 19.63 16.31
CA ILE A 489 22.26 19.67 14.93
C ILE A 489 21.29 20.83 14.79
N THR A 490 21.57 21.76 13.88
CA THR A 490 20.76 22.96 13.64
C THR A 490 19.76 22.67 12.53
N GLY A 491 18.47 22.64 12.86
CA GLY A 491 17.38 22.54 11.92
C GLY A 491 16.76 23.90 11.57
N LYS A 492 15.71 23.89 10.77
CA LYS A 492 15.00 25.11 10.29
C LYS A 492 14.28 25.86 11.44
N HIS A 493 13.81 25.14 12.43
CA HIS A 493 12.95 25.67 13.50
C HIS A 493 13.59 25.62 14.89
N GLY A 494 14.73 24.98 15.01
CA GLY A 494 15.38 24.79 16.29
C GLY A 494 16.63 23.92 16.18
N SER A 495 16.91 23.16 17.22
CA SER A 495 18.08 22.27 17.21
C SER A 495 17.82 21.00 17.99
N ILE A 496 18.55 19.96 17.63
CA ILE A 496 18.66 18.72 18.40
C ILE A 496 19.99 18.73 19.13
N ARG A 497 19.96 18.37 20.42
CA ARG A 497 21.15 18.06 21.21
C ARG A 497 21.15 16.58 21.56
N LEU A 498 22.11 15.84 21.03
CA LEU A 498 22.29 14.42 21.32
C LEU A 498 23.47 14.23 22.26
N LEU A 499 23.31 13.47 23.34
CA LEU A 499 24.32 13.07 24.29
C LEU A 499 24.33 11.54 24.34
N LEU A 500 25.42 10.92 23.90
CA LEU A 500 25.59 9.45 23.86
C LEU A 500 26.77 9.05 24.78
N GLY A 501 26.61 7.97 25.50
CA GLY A 501 27.62 7.33 26.32
C GLY A 501 27.66 7.83 27.79
N PRO A 502 28.25 7.02 28.69
CA PRO A 502 28.21 7.28 30.12
C PRO A 502 28.90 8.60 30.50
N ASN A 503 29.89 9.04 29.76
CA ASN A 503 30.64 10.26 30.02
C ASN A 503 30.08 11.50 29.28
N SER A 504 28.93 11.37 28.61
CA SER A 504 28.32 12.46 27.84
C SER A 504 27.61 13.52 28.70
N GLY A 505 27.27 13.20 29.93
CA GLY A 505 26.45 14.06 30.79
C GLY A 505 24.95 13.99 30.48
N TYR A 506 24.50 12.92 29.85
CA TYR A 506 23.12 12.68 29.39
C TYR A 506 22.07 12.78 30.51
N ASN A 507 22.46 12.70 31.76
CA ASN A 507 21.58 12.84 32.91
C ASN A 507 21.21 14.29 33.27
N THR A 508 21.86 15.26 32.64
CA THR A 508 21.64 16.69 32.91
C THR A 508 21.06 17.37 31.70
N THR A 509 19.88 17.95 31.88
CA THR A 509 19.20 18.68 30.78
C THR A 509 19.99 19.93 30.45
N PRO A 510 20.42 20.11 29.19
CA PRO A 510 21.08 21.33 28.74
C PRO A 510 20.15 22.54 28.88
N ALA A 511 20.72 23.69 29.30
CA ALA A 511 19.93 24.91 29.46
C ALA A 511 19.22 25.30 28.14
N GLY A 512 17.94 25.60 28.23
CA GLY A 512 17.12 26.01 27.05
C GLY A 512 16.61 24.85 26.19
N TYR A 513 16.90 23.61 26.54
CA TYR A 513 16.43 22.42 25.80
C TYR A 513 15.31 21.70 26.54
N THR A 514 14.46 21.06 25.76
CA THR A 514 13.40 20.14 26.23
C THR A 514 13.84 18.71 25.97
N LEU A 515 13.56 17.81 26.90
CA LEU A 515 13.84 16.38 26.72
C LEU A 515 12.86 15.75 25.73
N ALA A 516 13.37 15.16 24.67
CA ALA A 516 12.59 14.31 23.77
C ALA A 516 12.50 12.88 24.32
N TYR A 517 13.66 12.25 24.52
CA TYR A 517 13.72 10.91 25.12
C TYR A 517 15.09 10.67 25.81
N LYS A 518 15.06 9.83 26.86
CA LYS A 518 16.23 9.44 27.61
C LYS A 518 16.25 7.94 27.85
N GLY A 519 17.36 7.30 27.50
CA GLY A 519 17.68 5.90 27.79
C GLY A 519 18.74 5.76 28.88
N GLY A 520 19.32 4.56 29.03
CA GLY A 520 20.31 4.25 30.04
C GLY A 520 21.68 4.93 29.85
N ASN A 521 22.07 5.17 28.58
CA ASN A 521 23.37 5.77 28.25
C ASN A 521 23.25 6.89 27.20
N PHE A 522 22.06 7.47 27.00
CA PHE A 522 21.88 8.57 26.08
C PHE A 522 20.69 9.44 26.46
N ALA A 523 20.69 10.66 25.90
CA ALA A 523 19.52 11.52 25.88
C ALA A 523 19.50 12.37 24.60
N MET A 524 18.32 12.53 24.04
CA MET A 524 18.02 13.43 22.93
C MET A 524 17.17 14.58 23.45
N TYR A 525 17.62 15.78 23.23
CA TYR A 525 16.94 17.02 23.61
C TYR A 525 16.67 17.84 22.35
N TYR A 526 15.69 18.71 22.40
CA TYR A 526 15.33 19.57 21.29
C TYR A 526 15.01 21.01 21.74
N THR A 527 15.11 21.93 20.81
CA THR A 527 14.51 23.24 20.87
C THR A 527 13.63 23.43 19.63
N THR A 528 12.62 24.27 19.74
CA THR A 528 11.81 24.69 18.62
C THR A 528 11.28 26.10 18.81
N THR A 529 11.17 26.86 17.72
CA THR A 529 10.56 28.20 17.68
C THR A 529 9.12 28.15 17.21
N VAL A 530 8.64 26.98 16.73
CA VAL A 530 7.25 26.79 16.32
C VAL A 530 6.46 26.19 17.46
N ALA A 531 5.19 26.57 17.56
CA ALA A 531 4.28 25.96 18.51
C ALA A 531 4.09 24.47 18.21
N GLU A 532 4.01 23.65 19.25
CA GLU A 532 3.72 22.24 19.10
C GLU A 532 2.27 22.05 18.66
N VAL A 533 2.08 21.79 17.39
CA VAL A 533 0.77 21.46 16.83
C VAL A 533 0.63 19.95 16.81
N PRO A 534 -0.47 19.38 17.37
CA PRO A 534 -0.71 17.94 17.27
C PRO A 534 -0.77 17.48 15.80
N VAL A 535 -0.22 16.32 15.53
CA VAL A 535 -0.32 15.68 14.21
C VAL A 535 -1.52 14.74 14.25
N LEU A 536 -2.51 15.02 13.41
CA LEU A 536 -3.72 14.20 13.24
C LEU A 536 -3.59 13.38 11.96
N SER A 537 -3.99 12.13 12.01
CA SER A 537 -4.30 11.31 10.84
C SER A 537 -5.73 10.78 10.94
N ILE A 538 -6.38 10.66 9.80
CA ILE A 538 -7.73 10.12 9.64
C ILE A 538 -7.70 9.10 8.50
N THR A 539 -8.47 8.02 8.61
CA THR A 539 -8.67 7.10 7.47
C THR A 539 -9.02 7.90 6.22
N PRO A 540 -8.29 7.72 5.10
CA PRO A 540 -8.52 8.50 3.88
C PRO A 540 -9.93 8.36 3.34
N SER A 541 -10.35 9.33 2.53
CA SER A 541 -11.55 9.23 1.69
C SER A 541 -11.52 7.93 0.88
N ALA A 542 -12.62 7.21 0.87
CA ALA A 542 -12.74 5.94 0.20
C ALA A 542 -14.11 5.77 -0.46
N ILE A 543 -14.15 4.99 -1.54
CA ILE A 543 -15.39 4.42 -2.05
C ILE A 543 -15.48 3.00 -1.50
N TYR A 544 -16.55 2.68 -0.79
CA TYR A 544 -16.74 1.35 -0.21
C TYR A 544 -18.06 0.71 -0.67
N LYS A 545 -18.08 -0.61 -0.68
CA LYS A 545 -19.18 -1.42 -1.24
C LYS A 545 -19.78 -2.38 -0.21
N THR A 546 -19.26 -2.38 1.01
CA THR A 546 -19.78 -3.16 2.16
C THR A 546 -20.85 -2.38 2.89
N ASP A 547 -21.71 -3.04 3.65
CA ASP A 547 -22.80 -2.38 4.40
C ASP A 547 -22.28 -1.35 5.40
N THR A 548 -21.06 -1.57 5.90
CA THR A 548 -20.41 -0.66 6.85
C THR A 548 -18.95 -0.40 6.44
N PHE A 549 -18.41 0.71 6.88
CA PHE A 549 -17.00 1.07 6.73
C PHE A 549 -16.44 1.59 8.07
N THR A 550 -15.20 1.23 8.38
CA THR A 550 -14.54 1.63 9.62
C THR A 550 -13.61 2.82 9.38
N VAL A 551 -13.81 3.88 10.16
CA VAL A 551 -12.97 5.08 10.15
C VAL A 551 -12.18 5.15 11.44
N GLU A 552 -10.86 5.21 11.31
CA GLU A 552 -9.94 5.39 12.42
C GLU A 552 -9.29 6.76 12.38
N MET A 553 -9.03 7.32 13.55
CA MET A 553 -8.30 8.56 13.71
C MET A 553 -7.21 8.38 14.76
N ASN A 554 -6.05 8.98 14.53
CA ASN A 554 -4.94 8.97 15.47
C ASN A 554 -4.34 10.38 15.58
N ALA A 555 -3.93 10.77 16.79
CA ALA A 555 -3.26 12.05 16.99
C ALA A 555 -2.10 11.89 17.97
N VAL A 556 -0.97 12.53 17.65
CA VAL A 556 0.23 12.47 18.46
C VAL A 556 0.83 13.86 18.67
N ALA A 557 1.56 13.99 19.78
CA ALA A 557 2.33 15.19 20.13
C ALA A 557 3.52 14.82 21.02
N LEU A 558 4.52 15.71 21.11
CA LEU A 558 5.69 15.52 21.97
C LEU A 558 5.33 15.61 23.45
N SER A 559 4.39 16.52 23.82
CA SER A 559 4.05 16.86 25.19
C SER A 559 2.63 16.45 25.54
N GLY A 560 2.35 15.17 25.71
CA GLY A 560 1.04 14.71 26.17
C GLY A 560 0.22 14.03 25.07
N THR A 561 -1.06 13.75 25.39
CA THR A 561 -1.98 13.07 24.48
C THR A 561 -3.01 14.08 23.96
N PRO A 562 -3.05 14.35 22.64
CA PRO A 562 -4.05 15.21 22.04
C PRO A 562 -5.46 14.63 22.18
N THR A 563 -6.47 15.49 22.26
CA THR A 563 -7.87 15.10 22.13
C THR A 563 -8.32 15.34 20.72
N ILE A 564 -8.94 14.33 20.09
CA ILE A 564 -9.50 14.45 18.74
C ILE A 564 -10.97 14.80 18.83
N TYR A 565 -11.37 15.81 18.07
CA TYR A 565 -12.76 16.24 17.91
C TYR A 565 -13.16 16.05 16.46
N TYR A 566 -14.40 15.59 16.22
CA TYR A 566 -14.88 15.30 14.87
C TYR A 566 -16.39 15.55 14.71
N THR A 567 -16.82 15.63 13.45
CA THR A 567 -18.21 15.60 12.98
C THR A 567 -18.35 14.55 11.88
N ILE A 568 -19.56 14.05 11.66
CA ILE A 568 -19.86 13.06 10.60
C ILE A 568 -20.86 13.61 9.56
N ASP A 569 -21.25 14.85 9.69
CA ASP A 569 -22.22 15.57 8.83
C ASP A 569 -21.54 16.58 7.90
N GLY A 570 -20.19 16.57 7.83
CA GLY A 570 -19.40 17.49 7.03
C GLY A 570 -19.33 18.93 7.59
N SER A 571 -19.93 19.20 8.74
CA SER A 571 -19.81 20.50 9.40
C SER A 571 -18.41 20.69 10.02
N ASP A 572 -17.96 21.92 10.20
CA ASP A 572 -16.67 22.22 10.82
C ASP A 572 -16.69 21.91 12.32
N PRO A 573 -15.89 20.94 12.82
CA PRO A 573 -15.89 20.54 14.22
C PRO A 573 -15.36 21.62 15.18
N THR A 574 -14.74 22.68 14.69
CA THR A 574 -14.29 23.80 15.52
C THR A 574 -15.46 24.68 15.98
N THR A 575 -16.55 24.68 15.24
CA THR A 575 -17.72 25.55 15.47
C THR A 575 -19.06 24.79 15.57
N SER A 576 -19.09 23.53 15.14
CA SER A 576 -20.32 22.73 15.07
C SER A 576 -20.85 22.33 16.45
N GLU A 577 -22.18 22.36 16.60
CA GLU A 577 -22.90 21.81 17.77
C GLU A 577 -22.95 20.27 17.73
N THR A 578 -22.73 19.65 16.55
CA THR A 578 -22.67 18.18 16.36
C THR A 578 -21.28 17.61 16.65
N LYS A 579 -20.36 18.43 17.14
CA LYS A 579 -18.99 18.02 17.50
C LYS A 579 -18.99 16.91 18.53
N ARG A 580 -18.22 15.88 18.27
CA ARG A 580 -17.99 14.72 19.14
C ARG A 580 -16.53 14.57 19.51
N THR A 581 -16.25 13.91 20.63
CA THR A 581 -14.91 13.53 21.02
C THR A 581 -14.66 12.09 20.55
N TYR A 582 -13.53 11.86 19.89
CA TYR A 582 -13.17 10.53 19.41
C TYR A 582 -12.70 9.64 20.58
N ALA A 583 -13.28 8.45 20.68
CA ALA A 583 -12.98 7.48 21.72
C ALA A 583 -12.53 6.11 21.15
N GLY A 584 -12.62 5.90 19.84
CA GLY A 584 -12.26 4.65 19.16
C GLY A 584 -12.81 4.63 17.73
N ALA A 585 -12.55 3.56 16.99
CA ALA A 585 -12.97 3.39 15.61
C ALA A 585 -14.47 3.67 15.41
N LEU A 586 -14.79 4.41 14.34
CA LEU A 586 -16.18 4.75 13.97
C LEU A 586 -16.64 3.76 12.91
N THR A 587 -17.78 3.14 13.12
CA THR A 587 -18.49 2.40 12.07
C THR A 587 -19.49 3.33 11.41
N ILE A 588 -19.37 3.51 10.09
CA ILE A 588 -20.25 4.36 9.29
C ILE A 588 -21.02 3.54 8.28
N GLN A 589 -22.19 4.03 7.88
CA GLN A 589 -23.06 3.49 6.84
C GLN A 589 -23.44 4.58 5.86
N GLY A 590 -23.65 4.25 4.58
CA GLY A 590 -23.98 5.23 3.55
C GLY A 590 -22.83 6.22 3.28
N THR A 591 -23.08 7.25 2.49
CA THR A 591 -22.09 8.28 2.20
C THR A 591 -21.98 9.26 3.36
N VAL A 592 -20.77 9.37 3.94
CA VAL A 592 -20.49 10.19 5.13
C VAL A 592 -19.25 11.04 4.90
N THR A 593 -19.30 12.32 5.25
CA THR A 593 -18.13 13.20 5.32
C THR A 593 -17.75 13.44 6.77
N VAL A 594 -16.56 12.97 7.14
CA VAL A 594 -15.98 13.20 8.46
C VAL A 594 -15.02 14.37 8.39
N LYS A 595 -15.16 15.33 9.31
CA LYS A 595 -14.16 16.38 9.57
C LYS A 595 -13.64 16.24 10.98
N ALA A 596 -12.32 16.37 11.14
CA ALA A 596 -11.70 16.22 12.47
C ALA A 596 -10.52 17.17 12.66
N TYR A 597 -10.26 17.52 13.93
CA TYR A 597 -9.03 18.17 14.36
C TYR A 597 -8.58 17.59 15.70
N ALA A 598 -7.28 17.71 15.97
CA ALA A 598 -6.71 17.34 17.27
C ALA A 598 -6.32 18.59 18.04
N GLU A 599 -6.49 18.57 19.37
CA GLU A 599 -6.15 19.68 20.24
C GLU A 599 -5.30 19.23 21.42
N LEU A 600 -4.26 19.98 21.73
CA LEU A 600 -3.43 19.82 22.92
C LEU A 600 -3.13 21.19 23.53
N ASN A 601 -3.43 21.37 24.82
CA ASN A 601 -3.15 22.59 25.58
C ASN A 601 -3.69 23.88 24.90
N GLY A 602 -4.82 23.79 24.21
CA GLY A 602 -5.43 24.91 23.48
C GLY A 602 -4.80 25.19 22.11
N ILE A 603 -3.88 24.37 21.63
CA ILE A 603 -3.31 24.42 20.30
C ILE A 603 -3.97 23.32 19.47
N ALA A 604 -4.61 23.70 18.36
CA ALA A 604 -5.32 22.79 17.49
C ALA A 604 -4.54 22.53 16.20
N SER A 605 -4.65 21.31 15.68
CA SER A 605 -4.25 20.99 14.32
C SER A 605 -5.14 21.67 13.29
N ALA A 606 -4.75 21.69 12.03
CA ALA A 606 -5.68 21.97 10.95
C ALA A 606 -6.82 20.94 10.96
N VAL A 607 -8.02 21.37 10.50
CA VAL A 607 -9.14 20.46 10.27
C VAL A 607 -8.82 19.61 9.06
N GLN A 608 -8.86 18.29 9.24
CA GLN A 608 -8.79 17.32 8.13
C GLN A 608 -10.20 16.89 7.75
N GLU A 609 -10.38 16.57 6.48
CA GLU A 609 -11.66 16.13 5.93
C GLU A 609 -11.47 14.85 5.14
N ALA A 610 -12.36 13.88 5.33
CA ALA A 610 -12.42 12.67 4.52
C ALA A 610 -13.88 12.32 4.22
N THR A 611 -14.17 12.01 2.95
CA THR A 611 -15.48 11.58 2.51
C THR A 611 -15.46 10.11 2.15
N TYR A 612 -16.35 9.35 2.76
CA TYR A 612 -16.54 7.93 2.51
C TYR A 612 -17.81 7.77 1.72
N THR A 613 -17.67 7.42 0.45
CA THR A 613 -18.80 7.29 -0.48
C THR A 613 -19.22 5.84 -0.53
N TYR A 614 -20.42 5.55 -0.08
CA TYR A 614 -21.01 4.24 -0.31
C TYR A 614 -21.37 4.11 -1.79
N GLN A 615 -20.85 3.11 -2.41
CA GLN A 615 -21.22 2.69 -3.77
C GLN A 615 -21.80 1.29 -3.67
N GLU A 616 -23.07 1.17 -4.02
CA GLU A 616 -23.69 -0.15 -4.12
C GLU A 616 -22.84 -1.02 -5.06
N PRO A 617 -22.48 -2.26 -4.65
CA PRO A 617 -21.67 -3.13 -5.48
C PRO A 617 -22.30 -3.29 -6.85
N GLN A 618 -21.58 -2.97 -7.92
CA GLN A 618 -21.97 -3.36 -9.28
C GLN A 618 -21.83 -4.88 -9.35
N ARG A 619 -22.97 -5.54 -9.34
CA ARG A 619 -23.06 -6.98 -9.20
C ARG A 619 -22.97 -7.61 -10.58
N THR A 620 -21.76 -7.96 -11.03
CA THR A 620 -21.54 -8.80 -12.22
C THR A 620 -21.81 -10.25 -11.84
N PRO A 621 -22.60 -10.98 -12.62
CA PRO A 621 -22.80 -12.42 -12.41
C PRO A 621 -21.47 -13.17 -12.48
N LEU A 622 -21.28 -14.16 -11.61
CA LEU A 622 -20.14 -15.08 -11.65
C LEU A 622 -20.47 -16.27 -12.56
N THR A 623 -19.55 -16.62 -13.45
CA THR A 623 -19.73 -17.73 -14.38
C THR A 623 -18.70 -18.81 -14.15
N VAL A 624 -19.14 -20.04 -13.96
CA VAL A 624 -18.27 -21.22 -14.01
C VAL A 624 -18.61 -22.09 -15.22
N LYS A 625 -17.57 -22.60 -15.87
CA LYS A 625 -17.68 -23.60 -16.92
C LYS A 625 -16.91 -24.85 -16.57
N PHE A 626 -17.42 -25.99 -16.99
CA PHE A 626 -16.78 -27.27 -16.77
C PHE A 626 -16.88 -28.17 -18.00
N LEU A 627 -15.77 -28.75 -18.41
CA LEU A 627 -15.71 -29.79 -19.41
C LEU A 627 -15.51 -31.14 -18.70
N PRO A 628 -16.60 -31.93 -18.51
CA PRO A 628 -16.51 -33.21 -17.83
C PRO A 628 -15.81 -34.25 -18.70
N PRO A 629 -15.20 -35.25 -18.09
CA PRO A 629 -14.67 -36.39 -18.83
C PRO A 629 -15.81 -37.23 -19.44
N ALA A 630 -15.49 -37.90 -20.53
CA ALA A 630 -16.51 -38.63 -21.33
C ALA A 630 -17.19 -39.79 -20.59
N GLU A 631 -16.56 -40.31 -19.55
CA GLU A 631 -17.07 -41.40 -18.70
C GLU A 631 -18.12 -40.95 -17.66
N TRP A 632 -18.26 -39.62 -17.42
CA TRP A 632 -19.30 -39.12 -16.52
C TRP A 632 -20.64 -39.05 -17.27
N GLU A 633 -21.50 -40.02 -17.05
CA GLU A 633 -22.85 -40.07 -17.67
C GLU A 633 -23.74 -38.94 -17.16
N THR A 634 -23.55 -38.55 -15.89
CA THR A 634 -24.29 -37.46 -15.25
C THR A 634 -23.30 -36.56 -14.51
N VAL A 635 -23.50 -35.25 -14.60
CA VAL A 635 -22.68 -34.25 -13.90
C VAL A 635 -23.58 -33.47 -12.96
N TYR A 636 -23.11 -33.26 -11.75
CA TYR A 636 -23.76 -32.41 -10.75
C TYR A 636 -22.88 -31.28 -10.35
N LEU A 637 -23.48 -30.10 -10.09
CA LEU A 637 -22.87 -28.95 -9.48
C LEU A 637 -23.46 -28.75 -8.09
N TYR A 638 -22.63 -28.91 -7.08
CA TYR A 638 -22.99 -28.60 -5.69
C TYR A 638 -22.42 -27.23 -5.34
N ALA A 639 -23.22 -26.37 -4.69
CA ALA A 639 -22.80 -25.03 -4.27
C ALA A 639 -23.28 -24.75 -2.84
N TRP A 640 -22.40 -24.08 -2.06
CA TRP A 640 -22.67 -23.61 -0.69
C TRP A 640 -21.88 -22.34 -0.41
N GLU A 641 -22.12 -21.64 0.71
CA GLU A 641 -21.45 -20.37 1.05
C GLU A 641 -21.44 -19.36 -0.10
N GLY A 642 -22.54 -18.62 -0.23
CA GLY A 642 -22.75 -17.66 -1.30
C GLY A 642 -23.93 -17.99 -2.22
N ALA A 643 -24.12 -19.26 -2.55
CA ALA A 643 -25.29 -19.76 -3.28
C ALA A 643 -25.61 -21.19 -2.88
N SER A 644 -26.85 -21.65 -3.11
CA SER A 644 -27.24 -23.03 -2.90
C SER A 644 -27.92 -23.57 -4.15
N LEU A 645 -27.44 -24.71 -4.64
CA LEU A 645 -27.99 -25.44 -5.78
C LEU A 645 -28.64 -26.77 -5.34
N GLY A 646 -29.13 -26.83 -4.12
CA GLY A 646 -29.81 -27.99 -3.54
C GLY A 646 -28.93 -28.84 -2.61
N ALA A 647 -29.52 -29.90 -2.03
CA ALA A 647 -28.79 -30.82 -1.20
C ALA A 647 -27.82 -31.68 -2.06
N TRP A 648 -26.77 -32.21 -1.42
CA TRP A 648 -25.84 -33.14 -2.07
C TRP A 648 -26.56 -34.26 -2.85
N PRO A 649 -26.15 -34.57 -4.10
CA PRO A 649 -24.95 -34.12 -4.84
C PRO A 649 -25.09 -32.79 -5.55
N GLY A 650 -26.14 -32.01 -5.33
CA GLY A 650 -26.36 -30.72 -5.94
C GLY A 650 -27.33 -30.78 -7.13
N MET A 651 -27.31 -29.74 -7.94
CA MET A 651 -28.11 -29.65 -9.16
C MET A 651 -27.54 -30.54 -10.27
N GLU A 652 -28.38 -31.35 -10.93
CA GLU A 652 -27.96 -32.02 -12.16
C GLU A 652 -27.66 -31.01 -13.24
N TRP A 653 -26.39 -31.00 -13.70
CA TRP A 653 -25.86 -29.93 -14.55
C TRP A 653 -25.96 -30.30 -16.02
N LYS A 654 -26.87 -29.66 -16.76
CA LYS A 654 -27.22 -30.01 -18.14
C LYS A 654 -27.00 -28.87 -19.11
N THR A 655 -26.93 -27.64 -18.63
CA THR A 655 -26.86 -26.45 -19.47
C THR A 655 -25.48 -26.36 -20.12
N LYS A 656 -25.45 -26.38 -21.46
CA LYS A 656 -24.20 -26.33 -22.23
C LYS A 656 -24.17 -25.08 -23.11
N ASP A 657 -22.98 -24.53 -23.26
CA ASP A 657 -22.72 -23.51 -24.26
C ASP A 657 -22.58 -24.08 -25.66
N ASN A 658 -22.28 -23.21 -26.63
CA ASN A 658 -22.14 -23.57 -28.04
C ASN A 658 -20.96 -24.50 -28.34
N ASP A 659 -19.97 -24.57 -27.47
CA ASP A 659 -18.78 -25.41 -27.58
C ASP A 659 -18.91 -26.73 -26.76
N GLY A 660 -20.05 -26.93 -26.11
CA GLY A 660 -20.37 -28.14 -25.37
C GLY A 660 -19.90 -28.14 -23.91
N TRP A 661 -19.39 -27.04 -23.42
CA TRP A 661 -19.05 -26.87 -22.00
C TRP A 661 -20.31 -26.72 -21.16
N LEU A 662 -20.38 -27.41 -20.03
CA LEU A 662 -21.37 -27.12 -19.02
C LEU A 662 -21.09 -25.73 -18.43
N TYR A 663 -22.10 -24.89 -18.23
CA TYR A 663 -21.93 -23.60 -17.59
C TYR A 663 -23.02 -23.30 -16.56
N GLN A 664 -22.66 -22.58 -15.52
CA GLN A 664 -23.57 -22.02 -14.53
C GLN A 664 -23.21 -20.55 -14.32
N VAL A 665 -24.26 -19.75 -14.26
CA VAL A 665 -24.15 -18.33 -13.93
C VAL A 665 -24.79 -18.13 -12.56
N PHE A 666 -24.03 -17.60 -11.63
CA PHE A 666 -24.54 -17.17 -10.34
C PHE A 666 -24.94 -15.69 -10.44
N PRO A 667 -26.08 -15.32 -9.82
CA PRO A 667 -26.53 -13.92 -9.82
C PRO A 667 -25.46 -12.96 -9.30
N GLY A 668 -25.50 -11.70 -9.72
CA GLY A 668 -24.49 -10.71 -9.36
C GLY A 668 -24.39 -10.39 -7.85
N ASP A 669 -25.32 -10.83 -7.01
CA ASP A 669 -25.21 -10.75 -5.54
C ASP A 669 -24.30 -11.84 -4.94
N VAL A 670 -23.95 -12.85 -5.73
CA VAL A 670 -22.98 -13.88 -5.35
C VAL A 670 -21.59 -13.38 -5.74
N GLN A 671 -20.83 -12.87 -4.77
CA GLN A 671 -19.46 -12.39 -5.01
C GLN A 671 -18.41 -13.48 -4.88
N GLU A 672 -18.75 -14.52 -4.12
CA GLU A 672 -17.95 -15.69 -3.87
C GLU A 672 -18.90 -16.85 -3.61
N VAL A 673 -18.59 -18.02 -4.12
CA VAL A 673 -19.35 -19.24 -3.89
C VAL A 673 -18.41 -20.44 -3.84
N SER A 674 -18.61 -21.32 -2.88
CA SER A 674 -17.93 -22.61 -2.81
C SER A 674 -18.66 -23.61 -3.68
N ILE A 675 -17.95 -24.35 -4.54
CA ILE A 675 -18.53 -25.30 -5.49
C ILE A 675 -17.76 -26.62 -5.55
N ILE A 676 -18.49 -27.70 -5.90
CA ILE A 676 -17.93 -29.01 -6.26
C ILE A 676 -18.61 -29.52 -7.52
N PHE A 677 -17.80 -30.02 -8.47
CA PHE A 677 -18.27 -30.82 -9.61
C PHE A 677 -18.23 -32.28 -9.21
N ASN A 678 -19.28 -33.06 -9.49
CA ASN A 678 -19.27 -34.49 -9.18
C ASN A 678 -20.12 -35.30 -10.17
N ASN A 679 -19.87 -36.61 -10.23
CA ASN A 679 -20.62 -37.53 -11.06
C ASN A 679 -21.80 -38.19 -10.31
N GLY A 680 -22.06 -37.80 -9.07
CA GLY A 680 -23.13 -38.34 -8.25
C GLY A 680 -22.87 -39.76 -7.68
N VAL A 681 -21.72 -40.34 -7.96
CA VAL A 681 -21.35 -41.72 -7.55
C VAL A 681 -20.07 -41.72 -6.68
N ASP A 682 -18.91 -41.54 -7.26
CA ASP A 682 -17.62 -41.78 -6.63
C ASP A 682 -16.51 -40.79 -7.02
N GLN A 683 -16.77 -39.91 -7.98
CA GLN A 683 -15.78 -38.91 -8.41
C GLN A 683 -16.29 -37.50 -8.19
N GLN A 684 -15.44 -36.64 -7.62
CA GLN A 684 -15.73 -35.25 -7.37
C GLN A 684 -14.45 -34.40 -7.45
N SER A 685 -14.62 -33.10 -7.72
CA SER A 685 -13.55 -32.11 -7.60
C SER A 685 -13.18 -31.88 -6.12
N ASN A 686 -12.05 -31.20 -5.90
CA ASN A 686 -11.81 -30.54 -4.63
C ASN A 686 -12.83 -29.42 -4.38
N ASP A 687 -12.83 -28.87 -3.18
CA ASP A 687 -13.58 -27.65 -2.88
C ASP A 687 -12.99 -26.48 -3.66
N ILE A 688 -13.80 -25.85 -4.50
CA ILE A 688 -13.40 -24.70 -5.33
C ILE A 688 -14.09 -23.47 -4.78
N ILE A 689 -13.33 -22.46 -4.45
CA ILE A 689 -13.86 -21.13 -4.14
C ILE A 689 -13.86 -20.33 -5.44
N LEU A 690 -15.03 -20.00 -5.94
CA LEU A 690 -15.23 -19.21 -7.15
C LEU A 690 -15.51 -17.75 -6.75
N ASP A 691 -14.57 -16.87 -6.99
CA ASP A 691 -14.64 -15.42 -6.76
C ASP A 691 -14.48 -14.60 -8.06
N GLN A 692 -14.25 -15.28 -9.16
CA GLN A 692 -14.15 -14.74 -10.51
C GLN A 692 -14.61 -15.79 -11.54
N ASP A 693 -14.90 -15.35 -12.75
CA ASP A 693 -15.25 -16.27 -13.84
C ASP A 693 -14.13 -17.27 -14.10
N ALA A 694 -14.47 -18.56 -14.20
CA ALA A 694 -13.48 -19.59 -14.38
C ALA A 694 -13.98 -20.78 -15.21
N CYS A 695 -13.05 -21.45 -15.88
CA CYS A 695 -13.30 -22.67 -16.65
C CYS A 695 -12.43 -23.81 -16.14
N TYR A 696 -13.04 -24.96 -15.98
CA TYR A 696 -12.37 -26.15 -15.48
C TYR A 696 -12.54 -27.33 -16.45
N GLU A 697 -11.52 -28.15 -16.56
CA GLU A 697 -11.54 -29.44 -17.24
C GLU A 697 -11.08 -30.54 -16.29
N TRP A 698 -11.41 -31.79 -16.60
CA TRP A 698 -11.00 -32.94 -15.82
C TRP A 698 -9.73 -33.53 -16.39
N ASP A 699 -8.65 -33.65 -15.62
CA ASP A 699 -7.37 -34.19 -16.07
C ASP A 699 -7.26 -35.73 -15.99
N GLY A 700 -8.33 -36.37 -15.57
CA GLY A 700 -8.39 -37.83 -15.30
C GLY A 700 -8.37 -38.18 -13.80
N THR A 701 -8.02 -37.26 -12.93
CA THR A 701 -7.94 -37.45 -11.47
C THR A 701 -8.58 -36.32 -10.66
N GLN A 702 -8.51 -35.10 -11.17
CA GLN A 702 -9.03 -33.90 -10.49
C GLN A 702 -9.39 -32.81 -11.52
N GLU A 703 -10.03 -31.76 -11.05
CA GLU A 703 -10.27 -30.55 -11.84
C GLU A 703 -8.97 -29.77 -12.08
N LYS A 704 -8.88 -29.11 -13.20
CA LYS A 704 -7.79 -28.23 -13.62
C LYS A 704 -8.37 -27.00 -14.30
N LEU A 705 -7.84 -25.82 -13.97
CA LEU A 705 -8.14 -24.59 -14.71
C LEU A 705 -7.77 -24.77 -16.19
N SER A 706 -8.69 -24.46 -17.10
CA SER A 706 -8.49 -24.59 -18.53
C SER A 706 -8.20 -23.24 -19.16
N GLU A 707 -7.12 -23.16 -19.96
CA GLU A 707 -6.78 -22.00 -20.77
C GLU A 707 -7.50 -22.02 -22.14
N ASN A 708 -8.14 -23.13 -22.49
CA ASN A 708 -8.81 -23.35 -23.79
C ASN A 708 -10.31 -23.00 -23.81
N CYS A 709 -10.77 -22.28 -22.83
CA CYS A 709 -12.17 -21.92 -22.65
C CYS A 709 -12.43 -20.46 -23.02
N SER A 710 -13.47 -20.21 -23.78
CA SER A 710 -13.96 -18.84 -24.03
C SER A 710 -15.23 -18.58 -23.24
N LEU A 711 -15.21 -17.59 -22.35
CA LEU A 711 -16.38 -17.12 -21.63
C LEU A 711 -17.36 -16.37 -22.56
N SER A 712 -16.91 -15.94 -23.76
CA SER A 712 -17.74 -15.24 -24.74
C SER A 712 -18.73 -16.13 -25.52
N ASN A 713 -18.63 -17.47 -25.41
CA ASN A 713 -19.50 -18.41 -26.13
C ASN A 713 -20.77 -18.79 -25.36
N ILE A 714 -21.08 -18.12 -24.26
CA ILE A 714 -22.35 -18.26 -23.55
C ILE A 714 -23.46 -17.60 -24.36
N PRO A 715 -24.64 -18.24 -24.51
CA PRO A 715 -25.77 -17.62 -25.16
C PRO A 715 -26.11 -16.24 -24.58
N PHE A 716 -26.39 -15.28 -25.45
CA PHE A 716 -26.75 -13.93 -25.03
C PHE A 716 -28.02 -13.93 -24.19
N GLN A 717 -27.96 -13.44 -22.98
CA GLN A 717 -29.07 -13.39 -22.02
C GLN A 717 -29.01 -12.17 -21.12
N LEU A 718 -30.19 -11.74 -20.69
CA LEU A 718 -30.38 -10.68 -19.69
C LEU A 718 -30.50 -11.31 -18.31
N ILE A 719 -29.84 -10.73 -17.32
CA ILE A 719 -29.94 -11.08 -15.91
C ILE A 719 -30.56 -9.90 -15.15
N VAL A 720 -31.60 -10.14 -14.38
CA VAL A 720 -32.28 -9.16 -13.53
C VAL A 720 -32.16 -9.58 -12.08
N ASN A 721 -31.68 -8.70 -11.21
CA ASN A 721 -31.48 -9.01 -9.79
C ASN A 721 -31.99 -7.87 -8.88
N PRO A 722 -32.76 -8.17 -7.82
CA PRO A 722 -33.38 -9.46 -7.56
C PRO A 722 -34.48 -9.80 -8.59
N GLU A 723 -34.75 -11.06 -8.78
CA GLU A 723 -35.99 -11.46 -9.48
C GLU A 723 -37.22 -10.91 -8.76
N GLY A 724 -38.34 -10.87 -9.46
CA GLY A 724 -39.60 -10.36 -8.89
C GLY A 724 -39.94 -10.98 -7.53
N LYS A 725 -40.14 -10.13 -6.54
CA LYS A 725 -40.42 -10.54 -5.16
C LYS A 725 -41.31 -9.56 -4.42
N VAL A 726 -41.81 -9.98 -3.24
CA VAL A 726 -42.41 -9.08 -2.25
C VAL A 726 -41.30 -8.39 -1.45
N PHE A 727 -41.41 -7.07 -1.22
CA PHE A 727 -40.47 -6.31 -0.38
C PHE A 727 -41.24 -5.44 0.61
N LYS A 728 -40.62 -5.20 1.79
CA LYS A 728 -41.18 -4.45 2.91
C LYS A 728 -40.30 -3.27 3.33
N THR A 729 -39.17 -3.11 2.68
CA THR A 729 -38.28 -1.96 2.87
C THR A 729 -38.83 -0.73 2.17
N ASP A 730 -38.50 0.47 2.64
CA ASP A 730 -38.96 1.74 2.04
C ASP A 730 -38.61 1.84 0.56
N THR A 731 -37.52 1.20 0.14
CA THR A 731 -37.05 1.11 -1.24
C THR A 731 -36.50 -0.28 -1.53
N LEU A 732 -36.50 -0.66 -2.81
CA LEU A 732 -35.82 -1.85 -3.35
C LEU A 732 -34.97 -1.42 -4.55
N SER A 733 -33.73 -1.82 -4.58
CA SER A 733 -32.83 -1.62 -5.72
C SER A 733 -32.87 -2.82 -6.66
N ILE A 734 -32.96 -2.56 -7.97
CA ILE A 734 -32.98 -3.56 -9.03
C ILE A 734 -31.78 -3.31 -9.93
N THR A 735 -30.97 -4.32 -10.15
CA THR A 735 -29.83 -4.29 -11.07
C THR A 735 -30.10 -5.17 -12.28
N MET A 736 -29.55 -4.81 -13.44
CA MET A 736 -29.61 -5.61 -14.66
C MET A 736 -28.21 -5.71 -15.29
N SER A 737 -27.89 -6.86 -15.85
CA SER A 737 -26.66 -7.12 -16.58
C SER A 737 -26.87 -8.08 -17.73
N THR A 738 -25.91 -8.22 -18.63
CA THR A 738 -25.97 -9.16 -19.76
C THR A 738 -24.80 -10.13 -19.71
N ILE A 739 -25.01 -11.30 -20.30
CA ILE A 739 -23.98 -12.32 -20.48
C ILE A 739 -23.96 -12.72 -21.95
N GLY A 740 -22.77 -12.94 -22.53
CA GLY A 740 -22.61 -13.42 -23.90
C GLY A 740 -22.77 -12.35 -24.99
N GLY A 741 -23.11 -11.10 -24.64
CA GLY A 741 -23.39 -10.03 -25.63
C GLY A 741 -22.20 -9.13 -25.96
N GLY A 742 -21.07 -9.21 -25.21
CA GLY A 742 -19.96 -8.27 -25.34
C GLY A 742 -20.25 -6.90 -24.72
N ASP A 743 -19.27 -5.98 -24.83
CA ASP A 743 -19.31 -4.65 -24.18
C ASP A 743 -20.34 -3.68 -24.79
N ASP A 744 -20.90 -4.00 -25.96
CA ASP A 744 -21.87 -3.16 -26.69
C ASP A 744 -23.35 -3.48 -26.35
N ALA A 745 -23.58 -4.33 -25.33
CA ALA A 745 -24.94 -4.74 -24.99
C ALA A 745 -25.73 -3.58 -24.37
N THR A 746 -26.90 -3.29 -24.89
CA THR A 746 -27.81 -2.27 -24.38
C THR A 746 -29.07 -2.93 -23.81
N ILE A 747 -29.43 -2.57 -22.57
CA ILE A 747 -30.63 -3.08 -21.91
C ILE A 747 -31.73 -2.04 -21.98
N TYR A 748 -32.89 -2.43 -22.49
CA TYR A 748 -34.11 -1.62 -22.58
C TYR A 748 -35.17 -2.12 -21.61
N TYR A 749 -35.88 -1.21 -20.94
CA TYR A 749 -36.87 -1.59 -19.95
C TYR A 749 -38.05 -0.62 -19.86
N THR A 750 -39.11 -1.09 -19.19
CA THR A 750 -40.26 -0.31 -18.72
C THR A 750 -40.56 -0.67 -17.26
N LEU A 751 -41.20 0.22 -16.50
CA LEU A 751 -41.60 0.01 -15.10
C LEU A 751 -43.13 -0.04 -14.89
N ASP A 752 -43.88 0.08 -15.95
CA ASP A 752 -45.36 0.09 -15.95
C ASP A 752 -45.99 -1.22 -16.48
N GLY A 753 -45.18 -2.22 -16.74
CA GLY A 753 -45.58 -3.52 -17.29
C GLY A 753 -45.85 -3.51 -18.80
N SER A 754 -45.60 -2.39 -19.49
CA SER A 754 -45.67 -2.38 -20.96
C SER A 754 -44.50 -3.14 -21.60
N ASN A 755 -44.67 -3.65 -22.83
CA ASN A 755 -43.62 -4.34 -23.55
C ASN A 755 -42.57 -3.32 -24.03
N PRO A 756 -41.31 -3.37 -23.59
CA PRO A 756 -40.28 -2.39 -24.00
C PRO A 756 -39.96 -2.45 -25.51
N LYS A 757 -40.20 -3.55 -26.22
CA LYS A 757 -40.08 -3.66 -27.70
C LYS A 757 -41.14 -2.90 -28.46
N GLU A 758 -42.28 -2.65 -27.82
CA GLU A 758 -43.42 -1.96 -28.42
C GLU A 758 -43.60 -0.54 -27.90
N ALA A 759 -42.90 -0.20 -26.84
CA ALA A 759 -42.93 1.12 -26.19
C ALA A 759 -42.34 2.19 -27.14
N ALA A 760 -43.03 3.31 -27.29
CA ALA A 760 -42.56 4.41 -28.13
C ALA A 760 -41.21 5.01 -27.67
N ARG A 761 -40.88 4.86 -26.39
CA ARG A 761 -39.60 5.26 -25.77
C ARG A 761 -39.32 4.35 -24.58
N PRO A 762 -38.76 3.17 -24.78
CA PRO A 762 -38.28 2.38 -23.64
C PRO A 762 -37.15 3.12 -22.94
N LEU A 763 -36.99 2.87 -21.63
CA LEU A 763 -35.87 3.39 -20.87
C LEU A 763 -34.62 2.54 -21.19
N ILE A 764 -33.45 3.18 -21.13
CA ILE A 764 -32.18 2.49 -21.28
C ILE A 764 -31.56 2.35 -19.88
N TYR A 765 -31.15 1.15 -19.54
CA TYR A 765 -30.54 0.87 -18.27
C TYR A 765 -29.08 1.37 -18.25
N THR A 766 -28.79 2.26 -17.32
CA THR A 766 -27.44 2.83 -17.10
C THR A 766 -26.97 2.74 -15.66
N GLN A 767 -27.88 2.47 -14.72
CA GLN A 767 -27.61 2.36 -13.29
C GLN A 767 -28.74 1.62 -12.59
N ALA A 768 -28.51 1.19 -11.34
CA ALA A 768 -29.53 0.53 -10.52
C ALA A 768 -30.82 1.33 -10.44
N ILE A 769 -31.96 0.62 -10.55
CA ILE A 769 -33.31 1.20 -10.49
C ILE A 769 -33.81 1.08 -9.06
N THR A 770 -34.13 2.20 -8.45
CA THR A 770 -34.73 2.21 -7.09
C THR A 770 -36.25 2.34 -7.22
N ILE A 771 -36.99 1.39 -6.64
CA ILE A 771 -38.44 1.40 -6.56
C ILE A 771 -38.90 1.48 -5.10
N ASN A 772 -40.06 2.14 -4.87
CA ASN A 772 -40.69 2.31 -3.54
C ASN A 772 -42.17 1.98 -3.54
N ALA A 773 -42.66 1.36 -4.59
CA ALA A 773 -44.03 0.94 -4.75
C ALA A 773 -44.10 -0.34 -5.57
N THR A 774 -45.25 -1.01 -5.58
CA THR A 774 -45.48 -2.16 -6.45
C THR A 774 -45.20 -1.79 -7.91
N THR A 775 -44.24 -2.50 -8.53
CA THR A 775 -43.74 -2.19 -9.86
C THR A 775 -43.64 -3.46 -10.69
N THR A 776 -44.02 -3.38 -11.97
CA THR A 776 -43.76 -4.45 -12.94
C THR A 776 -42.71 -3.98 -13.92
N LEU A 777 -41.52 -4.58 -13.84
CA LEU A 777 -40.40 -4.38 -14.74
C LEU A 777 -40.53 -5.35 -15.92
N ASN A 778 -40.54 -4.84 -17.12
CA ASN A 778 -40.29 -5.63 -18.34
C ASN A 778 -38.98 -5.15 -18.95
N ALA A 779 -38.09 -6.07 -19.30
CA ALA A 779 -36.78 -5.73 -19.85
C ALA A 779 -36.30 -6.74 -20.92
N TYR A 780 -35.52 -6.25 -21.86
CA TYR A 780 -34.75 -7.07 -22.80
C TYR A 780 -33.42 -6.41 -23.12
N ALA A 781 -32.51 -7.18 -23.66
CA ALA A 781 -31.19 -6.68 -24.05
C ALA A 781 -30.95 -6.89 -25.53
N GLU A 782 -30.19 -5.99 -26.17
CA GLU A 782 -29.76 -6.04 -27.55
C GLU A 782 -28.26 -5.88 -27.64
N SER A 783 -27.58 -6.70 -28.44
CA SER A 783 -26.17 -6.58 -28.78
C SER A 783 -25.89 -7.20 -30.13
N ASN A 784 -25.16 -6.47 -31.02
CA ASN A 784 -24.74 -6.95 -32.36
C ASN A 784 -25.88 -7.52 -33.22
N GLY A 785 -27.08 -6.95 -33.10
CA GLY A 785 -28.27 -7.41 -33.82
C GLY A 785 -28.91 -8.67 -33.25
N GLN A 786 -28.48 -9.16 -32.09
CA GLN A 786 -29.15 -10.20 -31.34
C GLN A 786 -29.96 -9.55 -30.21
N GLU A 787 -31.15 -10.11 -29.93
CA GLU A 787 -32.01 -9.64 -28.86
C GLU A 787 -32.34 -10.79 -27.90
N THR A 788 -32.45 -10.49 -26.61
CA THR A 788 -33.00 -11.44 -25.64
C THR A 788 -34.54 -11.46 -25.71
N GLU A 789 -35.16 -12.50 -25.15
CA GLU A 789 -36.59 -12.48 -24.87
C GLU A 789 -36.89 -11.41 -23.83
N VAL A 790 -38.13 -10.86 -23.85
CA VAL A 790 -38.57 -9.91 -22.83
C VAL A 790 -38.82 -10.66 -21.51
N GLN A 791 -38.11 -10.28 -20.46
CA GLN A 791 -38.36 -10.79 -19.12
C GLN A 791 -39.32 -9.89 -18.38
N THR A 792 -40.22 -10.49 -17.56
CA THR A 792 -41.18 -9.77 -16.72
C THR A 792 -40.93 -10.09 -15.25
N HIS A 793 -40.68 -9.07 -14.45
CA HIS A 793 -40.47 -9.20 -13.02
C HIS A 793 -41.46 -8.28 -12.27
N THR A 794 -42.24 -8.88 -11.35
CA THR A 794 -43.18 -8.11 -10.52
C THR A 794 -42.63 -7.99 -9.11
N TYR A 795 -42.49 -6.76 -8.66
CA TYR A 795 -42.08 -6.41 -7.30
C TYR A 795 -43.30 -5.88 -6.56
N THR A 796 -43.74 -6.57 -5.54
CA THR A 796 -44.94 -6.20 -4.78
C THR A 796 -44.50 -5.51 -3.49
N TYR A 797 -44.83 -4.23 -3.35
CA TYR A 797 -44.60 -3.51 -2.10
C TYR A 797 -45.68 -3.85 -1.08
N GLU A 798 -45.28 -4.38 0.05
CA GLU A 798 -46.15 -4.53 1.22
C GLU A 798 -45.71 -3.51 2.28
N THR A 799 -46.60 -2.60 2.65
CA THR A 799 -46.32 -1.66 3.73
C THR A 799 -45.97 -2.44 4.99
N PRO A 800 -44.81 -2.19 5.62
CA PRO A 800 -44.47 -2.83 6.89
C PRO A 800 -45.59 -2.56 7.89
N GLN A 801 -46.33 -3.59 8.32
CA GLN A 801 -47.21 -3.41 9.51
C GLN A 801 -46.24 -3.14 10.66
N ALA A 802 -46.41 -1.99 11.29
CA ALA A 802 -45.74 -1.67 12.54
C ALA A 802 -46.21 -2.65 13.60
N THR A 803 -45.63 -3.85 13.68
CA THR A 803 -45.84 -4.73 14.83
C THR A 803 -45.02 -4.18 15.97
N PRO A 804 -45.68 -3.95 17.14
CA PRO A 804 -44.95 -3.54 18.33
C PRO A 804 -43.89 -4.60 18.68
N LEU A 805 -42.64 -4.19 18.90
CA LEU A 805 -41.54 -5.06 19.30
C LEU A 805 -41.81 -5.69 20.66
N THR A 806 -41.72 -7.01 20.79
CA THR A 806 -41.99 -7.75 22.04
C THR A 806 -40.79 -8.54 22.49
N ILE A 807 -40.35 -8.35 23.74
CA ILE A 807 -39.30 -9.12 24.37
C ILE A 807 -39.92 -9.98 25.47
N ALA A 808 -39.59 -11.28 25.46
CA ALA A 808 -40.05 -12.20 26.49
C ALA A 808 -38.90 -12.87 27.25
N PHE A 809 -39.12 -13.23 28.49
CA PHE A 809 -38.10 -13.81 29.35
C PHE A 809 -38.60 -14.97 30.22
N GLN A 810 -37.92 -16.10 30.17
CA GLN A 810 -38.14 -17.21 31.08
C GLN A 810 -37.40 -16.96 32.39
N LYS A 811 -38.14 -16.50 33.39
CA LYS A 811 -37.61 -16.15 34.69
C LYS A 811 -37.02 -17.39 35.38
N PRO A 812 -35.76 -17.38 35.86
CA PRO A 812 -35.20 -18.47 36.66
C PRO A 812 -35.95 -18.64 37.98
N ALA A 813 -35.97 -19.88 38.50
CA ALA A 813 -36.76 -20.26 39.68
C ALA A 813 -36.35 -19.48 40.94
N ASP A 814 -35.08 -19.12 41.05
CA ASP A 814 -34.51 -18.37 42.20
C ASP A 814 -34.75 -16.87 42.15
N TRP A 815 -35.30 -16.33 41.05
CA TRP A 815 -35.68 -14.92 41.00
C TRP A 815 -37.13 -14.72 41.54
N THR A 816 -37.31 -13.84 42.49
CA THR A 816 -38.65 -13.49 42.98
C THR A 816 -39.38 -12.58 42.01
N LYS A 817 -38.65 -11.66 41.38
CA LYS A 817 -39.16 -10.69 40.42
C LYS A 817 -38.26 -10.67 39.17
N VAL A 818 -38.80 -10.14 38.08
CA VAL A 818 -38.03 -9.83 36.87
C VAL A 818 -38.36 -8.42 36.45
N HIS A 819 -37.33 -7.64 36.17
CA HIS A 819 -37.39 -6.27 35.64
C HIS A 819 -36.71 -6.22 34.27
N LEU A 820 -37.26 -5.38 33.41
CA LEU A 820 -36.67 -5.00 32.14
C LEU A 820 -36.25 -3.54 32.21
N TYR A 821 -34.96 -3.29 32.03
CA TYR A 821 -34.45 -1.93 31.83
C TYR A 821 -34.08 -1.81 30.34
N ALA A 822 -34.66 -0.82 29.64
CA ALA A 822 -34.48 -0.70 28.21
C ALA A 822 -34.23 0.76 27.81
N TRP A 823 -33.32 0.95 26.80
CA TRP A 823 -32.95 2.29 26.31
C TRP A 823 -32.68 2.25 24.80
N ASN A 824 -32.73 3.41 24.17
CA ASN A 824 -32.30 3.58 22.77
C ASN A 824 -30.80 3.89 22.68
N ASP A 825 -30.25 3.91 21.47
CA ASP A 825 -28.81 4.23 21.23
C ASP A 825 -28.37 5.61 21.74
N GLY A 826 -29.30 6.54 21.94
CA GLY A 826 -29.04 7.83 22.58
C GLY A 826 -29.06 7.77 24.13
N GLY A 827 -29.19 6.59 24.73
CA GLY A 827 -29.24 6.41 26.20
C GLY A 827 -30.53 6.83 26.85
N ALA A 828 -31.55 7.26 26.10
CA ALA A 828 -32.86 7.59 26.68
C ALA A 828 -33.63 6.31 26.99
N THR A 829 -34.16 6.23 28.22
CA THR A 829 -35.02 5.10 28.63
C THR A 829 -36.32 5.09 27.83
N LEU A 830 -36.73 3.94 27.33
CA LEU A 830 -37.89 3.77 26.45
C LEU A 830 -39.23 3.66 27.21
N TYR A 831 -39.20 3.80 28.53
CA TYR A 831 -40.39 3.89 29.41
C TYR A 831 -40.02 4.64 30.71
N ASN A 832 -41.02 5.14 31.42
CA ASN A 832 -40.80 5.89 32.65
C ASN A 832 -40.25 5.01 33.77
N GLY A 833 -38.92 4.80 33.79
CA GLY A 833 -38.29 4.00 34.82
C GLY A 833 -36.83 4.31 35.04
N GLN A 834 -36.47 4.55 36.28
CA GLN A 834 -35.09 4.45 36.72
C GLN A 834 -34.76 2.98 36.95
N TRP A 835 -33.48 2.67 37.05
CA TRP A 835 -33.01 1.36 37.46
C TRP A 835 -33.79 0.90 38.75
N PRO A 836 -34.28 -0.35 38.77
CA PRO A 836 -34.01 -1.51 37.90
C PRO A 836 -34.91 -1.65 36.65
N GLY A 837 -35.74 -0.68 36.32
CA GLY A 837 -36.60 -0.75 35.14
C GLY A 837 -38.03 -1.20 35.48
N ALA A 838 -38.83 -1.52 34.45
CA ALA A 838 -40.20 -2.00 34.64
C ALA A 838 -40.25 -3.42 35.19
N GLU A 839 -41.01 -3.66 36.24
CA GLU A 839 -41.28 -5.01 36.70
C GLU A 839 -42.22 -5.73 35.70
N LEU A 840 -41.75 -6.83 35.13
CA LEU A 840 -42.53 -7.65 34.21
C LEU A 840 -43.51 -8.49 35.04
N THR A 841 -44.80 -8.19 34.92
CA THR A 841 -45.85 -8.91 35.62
C THR A 841 -46.78 -9.73 34.74
N GLN A 842 -46.80 -9.45 33.45
CA GLN A 842 -47.60 -10.15 32.46
C GLN A 842 -46.84 -11.37 31.90
N LYS A 843 -47.57 -12.41 31.55
CA LYS A 843 -47.02 -13.60 30.94
C LYS A 843 -47.75 -13.93 29.65
N ASN A 844 -47.03 -14.42 28.66
CA ASN A 844 -47.65 -14.95 27.46
C ASN A 844 -48.22 -16.37 27.66
N ALA A 845 -48.77 -16.99 26.62
CA ALA A 845 -49.41 -18.27 26.69
C ALA A 845 -48.44 -19.39 27.14
N GLU A 846 -47.15 -19.26 26.86
CA GLU A 846 -46.07 -20.17 27.20
C GLU A 846 -45.51 -19.92 28.62
N GLY A 847 -46.02 -18.91 29.31
CA GLY A 847 -45.68 -18.60 30.71
C GLY A 847 -44.43 -17.71 30.84
N LEU A 848 -43.89 -17.18 29.74
CA LEU A 848 -42.76 -16.24 29.72
C LEU A 848 -43.23 -14.85 30.12
N TYR A 849 -42.48 -14.16 30.95
CA TYR A 849 -42.70 -12.73 31.23
C TYR A 849 -42.35 -11.91 30.00
N TYR A 850 -43.21 -10.98 29.59
CA TYR A 850 -42.98 -10.20 28.38
C TYR A 850 -43.23 -8.70 28.57
N PHE A 851 -42.62 -7.93 27.66
CA PHE A 851 -42.85 -6.51 27.49
C PHE A 851 -43.00 -6.20 26.01
N THR A 852 -44.02 -5.43 25.68
CA THR A 852 -44.26 -4.96 24.30
C THR A 852 -44.06 -3.46 24.26
N PHE A 853 -43.15 -3.02 23.40
CA PHE A 853 -42.83 -1.62 23.19
C PHE A 853 -43.89 -0.95 22.31
N ASP A 854 -43.88 0.38 22.30
CA ASP A 854 -44.67 1.16 21.34
C ASP A 854 -44.23 0.83 19.92
N ALA A 855 -45.14 0.81 18.95
CA ALA A 855 -44.87 0.46 17.56
C ALA A 855 -43.87 1.38 16.86
N SER A 856 -43.52 2.52 17.46
CA SER A 856 -42.45 3.41 17.00
C SER A 856 -41.05 2.91 17.36
N VAL A 857 -40.93 2.00 18.33
CA VAL A 857 -39.65 1.41 18.74
C VAL A 857 -39.28 0.31 17.76
N LYS A 858 -38.21 0.49 16.98
CA LYS A 858 -37.70 -0.46 15.95
C LYS A 858 -36.58 -1.33 16.45
N GLU A 859 -35.82 -0.85 17.43
CA GLU A 859 -34.71 -1.54 18.05
C GLU A 859 -34.55 -1.07 19.49
N VAL A 860 -33.98 -1.91 20.32
CA VAL A 860 -33.86 -1.62 21.75
C VAL A 860 -32.64 -2.28 22.38
N ASN A 861 -31.92 -1.52 23.19
CA ASN A 861 -30.93 -2.06 24.14
C ASN A 861 -31.63 -2.34 25.47
N PHE A 862 -31.34 -3.46 26.12
CA PHE A 862 -32.02 -3.82 27.37
C PHE A 862 -31.22 -4.77 28.26
N ILE A 863 -31.66 -4.82 29.54
CA ILE A 863 -31.15 -5.70 30.58
C ILE A 863 -32.34 -6.34 31.30
N PHE A 864 -32.31 -7.67 31.51
CA PHE A 864 -33.13 -8.33 32.47
C PHE A 864 -32.43 -8.35 33.84
N ASN A 865 -33.16 -8.06 34.92
CA ASN A 865 -32.61 -8.13 36.24
C ASN A 865 -33.68 -8.56 37.28
N ASN A 866 -33.22 -9.02 38.46
CA ASN A 866 -34.08 -9.45 39.53
C ASN A 866 -34.43 -8.35 40.55
N GLY A 867 -34.03 -7.11 40.31
CA GLY A 867 -34.24 -5.99 41.23
C GLY A 867 -33.34 -6.01 42.48
N SER A 868 -32.44 -7.02 42.62
CA SER A 868 -31.63 -7.23 43.84
C SER A 868 -30.16 -7.62 43.54
N GLY A 869 -29.62 -7.21 42.37
CA GLY A 869 -28.17 -7.31 42.05
C GLY A 869 -27.79 -8.42 41.08
N THR A 870 -28.70 -9.27 40.61
CA THR A 870 -28.44 -10.19 39.49
C THR A 870 -29.07 -9.67 38.22
N GLN A 871 -28.30 -9.59 37.14
CA GLN A 871 -28.73 -9.06 35.85
C GLN A 871 -28.05 -9.77 34.66
N SER A 872 -28.65 -9.64 33.48
CA SER A 872 -27.99 -10.02 32.22
C SER A 872 -26.86 -9.06 31.88
N ALA A 873 -26.04 -9.42 30.89
CA ALA A 873 -25.30 -8.46 30.12
C ALA A 873 -26.26 -7.51 29.37
N ASP A 874 -25.72 -6.45 28.79
CA ASP A 874 -26.45 -5.61 27.85
C ASP A 874 -26.84 -6.47 26.62
N LEU A 875 -28.13 -6.43 26.28
CA LEU A 875 -28.72 -7.13 25.16
C LEU A 875 -29.28 -6.11 24.18
N TRP A 876 -29.39 -6.50 22.92
CA TRP A 876 -29.97 -5.69 21.84
C TRP A 876 -30.86 -6.57 20.95
N THR A 877 -31.96 -5.99 20.44
CA THR A 877 -32.80 -6.64 19.42
C THR A 877 -33.56 -5.60 18.59
N ASP A 878 -33.83 -5.96 17.33
CA ASP A 878 -34.70 -5.29 16.37
C ASP A 878 -35.91 -6.14 15.97
N GLU A 879 -36.05 -7.32 16.58
CA GLU A 879 -37.13 -8.25 16.33
C GLU A 879 -37.68 -8.86 17.62
N ASP A 880 -38.88 -9.48 17.54
CA ASP A 880 -39.49 -10.22 18.67
C ASP A 880 -38.55 -11.36 19.10
N VAL A 881 -38.21 -11.38 20.39
CA VAL A 881 -37.19 -12.32 20.88
C VAL A 881 -37.58 -12.83 22.27
N CYS A 882 -37.27 -14.14 22.52
CA CYS A 882 -37.44 -14.78 23.81
C CYS A 882 -36.11 -15.20 24.40
N TYR A 883 -35.93 -14.94 25.68
CA TYR A 883 -34.73 -15.31 26.42
C TYR A 883 -35.01 -16.27 27.58
N GLY A 884 -34.12 -17.21 27.75
CA GLY A 884 -34.01 -18.04 28.95
C GLY A 884 -32.85 -17.58 29.83
N TRP A 885 -32.61 -18.30 30.92
CA TRP A 885 -31.53 -18.02 31.85
C TRP A 885 -30.74 -19.30 32.13
N GLU A 886 -29.51 -19.35 31.57
CA GLU A 886 -28.62 -20.50 31.73
C GLU A 886 -27.24 -20.02 32.18
N ASN A 887 -26.59 -20.75 33.09
CA ASN A 887 -25.24 -20.45 33.57
C ASN A 887 -25.01 -18.99 33.97
N LYS A 888 -26.02 -18.32 34.56
CA LYS A 888 -26.05 -16.92 34.95
C LYS A 888 -25.97 -15.95 33.78
N LYS A 889 -26.43 -16.35 32.59
CA LYS A 889 -26.52 -15.51 31.38
C LYS A 889 -27.90 -15.62 30.78
N ALA A 890 -28.34 -14.54 30.11
CA ALA A 890 -29.51 -14.62 29.24
C ALA A 890 -29.09 -15.31 27.92
N VAL A 891 -29.89 -16.25 27.46
CA VAL A 891 -29.70 -17.03 26.23
C VAL A 891 -30.98 -16.97 25.41
N ILE A 892 -30.88 -16.83 24.08
CA ILE A 892 -32.05 -16.86 23.20
C ILE A 892 -32.68 -18.28 23.26
N ILE A 893 -33.99 -18.32 23.41
CA ILE A 893 -34.79 -19.56 23.41
C ILE A 893 -35.90 -19.44 22.37
N ASP A 894 -36.44 -20.58 21.96
CA ASP A 894 -37.65 -20.61 21.14
C ASP A 894 -38.84 -20.04 21.96
N CYS A 895 -39.56 -19.07 21.36
CA CYS A 895 -40.74 -18.44 22.00
C CYS A 895 -41.88 -19.42 22.25
N HIS A 896 -41.86 -20.60 21.67
CA HIS A 896 -42.85 -21.65 21.87
C HIS A 896 -42.51 -22.65 23.00
N GLY A 897 -41.48 -22.40 23.77
CA GLY A 897 -41.23 -23.06 25.03
C GLY A 897 -40.67 -24.51 24.97
N THR A 898 -39.98 -24.89 23.90
CA THR A 898 -39.18 -26.11 23.85
C THR A 898 -37.68 -25.77 23.94
N THR A 899 -37.04 -26.31 24.99
CA THR A 899 -35.57 -26.29 25.16
C THR A 899 -34.89 -27.12 24.08
#